data_b91a14f2a254a14195e8d2ec25c39bb7
#
_entry.id   b91a14f2a254a14195e8d2ec25c39bb7
#
_cell.length_a   1.000
_cell.length_b   1.000
_cell.length_c   1.000
_cell.angle_alpha   90.00
_cell.angle_beta   90.00
_cell.angle_gamma   90.00
#
_symmetry.space_group_name_H-M   'P 1'
#
loop_
_entity.id
_entity.type
_entity.pdbx_description
1 polymer ?
#
loop_
_entity_poly.entity_id
_entity_poly.type
_entity_poly.pdbx_seq_one_letter_code
_entity_poly.pdbx_strand_id
1 'polypeptide(L)'
;MSSASKRKSEDNEAVCVGCGGSFTRLNLHLSRRPKCRRLRQAHEAHNEQVILTAAMGSVMDTSFQDVMRTTVVSDLSDFRHGRQKKIVSGTVVDGFKECVSSWLASAEAGLVNALESHVSPESGIDVAELVHSRLDIFNGIHTAKLEERELINNILGGRHVEPRRRSMPGHDTDCVWDLPLVEQLQATITYDPSAAAQIIESSQRWSRVSTPTPLGERTWHDAEHGEVFQTHSKLGATADALPCAISGGDATLTAWKAYYDEVDSTNPLGVARGHHSIGCFYVSSINFDPATRNRLEKTFVVCLALNSVVKKYGMLAVLAGALPDGSLAPGCETSLGGQMRALDKGVVLDFPATEAYGSAHRRTTYGWTIMMSADYPAAAKMLCTSQSTSSKAPCRNCNWQKDSQFAYASCTFVNRQSRTGFNRWQLRSLESFEDVINEAQLQPTKGKSQTVMREAGIYADNFAFNPTYFPHLDNPFKGSPQDGMHNLFSSGVANSGLAEVLHNLITVEKEFTLEELNTRIHDYPHWPPGSKPPPIHASVLTGAGGGMPAAGCSVRYTGSQTMHFCLHSRAVLEPLVHTSGPVWKMWLAMVDMVERYVAESFTLRSIMVLDAAIAKYLRLYQAVPQFRGRMRPKHHFLTHTASDIINFGPPRLFWCFGYEAKNQEAKRAACASNFKDVIKSAIRTMSLQAAKSLHNIG
;
A
#
# COMPACT_ATOMS: atom_id res chain seq x y z
N MET A 1 54.86 -42.20 12.85
CA MET A 1 54.04 -43.09 12.02
C MET A 1 52.78 -43.46 12.81
N SER A 2 51.69 -42.80 12.56
CA SER A 2 50.38 -43.17 13.11
C SER A 2 49.35 -43.16 11.97
N SER A 3 48.82 -44.33 11.69
CA SER A 3 47.85 -44.61 10.67
C SER A 3 46.47 -44.05 11.07
N ALA A 4 46.03 -43.02 10.36
CA ALA A 4 44.66 -42.55 10.47
C ALA A 4 43.72 -43.52 9.72
N SER A 5 42.94 -44.30 10.44
CA SER A 5 41.87 -45.14 9.89
C SER A 5 40.75 -44.23 9.34
N LYS A 6 40.62 -44.21 8.01
CA LYS A 6 39.45 -43.66 7.34
C LYS A 6 38.23 -44.55 7.66
N ARG A 7 37.32 -44.09 8.54
CA ARG A 7 35.97 -44.61 8.59
C ARG A 7 35.26 -44.23 7.28
N LYS A 8 34.99 -45.22 6.43
CA LYS A 8 33.99 -45.12 5.37
C LYS A 8 32.62 -44.99 6.06
N SER A 9 32.02 -43.77 5.95
CA SER A 9 30.60 -43.64 6.23
C SER A 9 29.86 -44.33 5.09
N GLU A 10 29.01 -45.29 5.42
CA GLU A 10 27.99 -45.81 4.51
C GLU A 10 27.06 -44.66 4.17
N ASP A 11 27.29 -44.04 3.02
CA ASP A 11 26.40 -43.02 2.46
C ASP A 11 25.17 -43.76 1.92
N ASN A 12 24.17 -43.97 2.78
CA ASN A 12 22.84 -44.40 2.34
C ASN A 12 22.26 -43.32 1.40
N GLU A 13 21.87 -43.73 0.20
CA GLU A 13 21.13 -42.88 -0.72
C GLU A 13 19.81 -42.44 -0.07
N ALA A 14 19.63 -41.11 0.05
CA ALA A 14 18.43 -40.51 0.61
C ALA A 14 17.62 -39.80 -0.48
N VAL A 15 16.32 -40.08 -0.50
CA VAL A 15 15.39 -39.45 -1.47
C VAL A 15 14.93 -38.09 -0.97
N CYS A 16 14.95 -37.07 -1.83
CA CYS A 16 14.45 -35.76 -1.53
C CYS A 16 12.94 -35.71 -1.69
N VAL A 17 12.20 -35.46 -0.62
CA VAL A 17 10.74 -35.33 -0.60
C VAL A 17 10.23 -34.23 -1.53
N GLY A 18 11.05 -33.21 -1.81
CA GLY A 18 10.62 -32.08 -2.64
C GLY A 18 10.79 -32.24 -4.15
N CYS A 19 11.57 -33.21 -4.62
CA CYS A 19 11.80 -33.44 -6.05
C CYS A 19 11.91 -34.92 -6.45
N GLY A 20 11.76 -35.86 -5.51
CA GLY A 20 11.82 -37.31 -5.78
C GLY A 20 13.21 -37.83 -6.15
N GLY A 21 14.24 -36.98 -6.24
CA GLY A 21 15.59 -37.39 -6.62
C GLY A 21 16.32 -38.10 -5.48
N SER A 22 17.08 -39.18 -5.80
CA SER A 22 17.98 -39.88 -4.89
C SER A 22 19.32 -39.16 -4.82
N PHE A 23 19.86 -38.92 -3.62
CA PHE A 23 21.06 -38.16 -3.38
C PHE A 23 21.94 -38.80 -2.32
N THR A 24 23.18 -39.08 -2.63
CA THR A 24 24.18 -39.52 -1.67
C THR A 24 24.57 -38.44 -0.65
N ARG A 25 24.26 -37.16 -0.94
CA ARG A 25 24.49 -36.00 -0.07
C ARG A 25 23.24 -35.14 0.00
N LEU A 26 22.19 -35.65 0.58
CA LEU A 26 20.90 -34.94 0.70
C LEU A 26 21.02 -33.53 1.34
N ASN A 27 21.88 -33.37 2.35
CA ASN A 27 22.10 -32.10 3.02
C ASN A 27 22.71 -31.04 2.09
N LEU A 28 23.58 -31.45 1.16
CA LEU A 28 24.15 -30.54 0.16
C LEU A 28 23.11 -30.16 -0.90
N HIS A 29 22.25 -31.09 -1.30
CA HIS A 29 21.12 -30.81 -2.16
C HIS A 29 20.16 -29.84 -1.50
N LEU A 30 19.76 -30.05 -0.24
CA LEU A 30 18.88 -29.19 0.53
C LEU A 30 19.48 -27.78 0.78
N SER A 31 20.81 -27.67 0.91
CA SER A 31 21.48 -26.38 1.04
C SER A 31 21.40 -25.54 -0.25
N ARG A 32 21.52 -26.19 -1.41
CA ARG A 32 21.48 -25.58 -2.73
C ARG A 32 20.07 -25.38 -3.28
N ARG A 33 19.08 -26.04 -2.71
CA ARG A 33 17.68 -25.99 -3.11
C ARG A 33 16.78 -25.63 -1.91
N PRO A 34 16.68 -24.34 -1.56
CA PRO A 34 15.92 -23.88 -0.37
C PRO A 34 14.48 -24.39 -0.32
N LYS A 35 13.85 -24.61 -1.48
CA LYS A 35 12.49 -25.13 -1.60
C LYS A 35 12.40 -26.59 -1.09
N CYS A 36 13.33 -27.45 -1.49
CA CYS A 36 13.36 -28.84 -1.03
C CYS A 36 13.61 -28.91 0.48
N ARG A 37 14.44 -28.04 1.04
CA ARG A 37 14.66 -27.93 2.49
C ARG A 37 13.37 -27.59 3.24
N ARG A 38 12.61 -26.59 2.77
CA ARG A 38 11.34 -26.17 3.41
C ARG A 38 10.28 -27.27 3.36
N LEU A 39 10.16 -27.97 2.24
CA LEU A 39 9.23 -29.10 2.11
C LEU A 39 9.60 -30.22 3.05
N ARG A 40 10.90 -30.54 3.24
CA ARG A 40 11.36 -31.50 4.21
C ARG A 40 11.05 -31.06 5.65
N GLN A 41 11.34 -29.82 6.02
CA GLN A 41 11.04 -29.27 7.35
C GLN A 41 9.53 -29.30 7.65
N ALA A 42 8.69 -28.93 6.67
CA ALA A 42 7.24 -29.03 6.82
C ALA A 42 6.77 -30.47 7.01
N HIS A 43 7.35 -31.41 6.28
CA HIS A 43 7.06 -32.84 6.41
C HIS A 43 7.50 -33.38 7.76
N GLU A 44 8.70 -33.05 8.25
CA GLU A 44 9.22 -33.47 9.55
C GLU A 44 8.38 -32.94 10.71
N ALA A 45 8.03 -31.64 10.70
CA ALA A 45 7.17 -31.01 11.70
C ALA A 45 5.76 -31.61 11.73
N HIS A 46 5.23 -31.94 10.56
CA HIS A 46 3.91 -32.56 10.46
C HIS A 46 3.90 -34.01 10.95
N ASN A 47 4.93 -34.81 10.66
CA ASN A 47 5.08 -36.15 11.19
C ASN A 47 5.16 -36.14 12.73
N GLU A 48 5.91 -35.21 13.33
CA GLU A 48 5.98 -35.06 14.78
C GLU A 48 4.59 -34.74 15.38
N GLN A 49 3.82 -33.89 14.73
CA GLN A 49 2.48 -33.50 15.21
C GLN A 49 1.47 -34.62 15.08
N VAL A 50 1.54 -35.44 14.03
CA VAL A 50 0.69 -36.61 13.83
C VAL A 50 1.03 -37.71 14.88
N ILE A 51 2.31 -37.94 15.15
CA ILE A 51 2.77 -38.93 16.16
C ILE A 51 2.34 -38.45 17.57
N LEU A 52 2.47 -37.15 17.88
CA LEU A 52 2.04 -36.60 19.18
C LEU A 52 0.51 -36.74 19.37
N THR A 53 -0.27 -36.46 18.31
CA THR A 53 -1.74 -36.52 18.36
C THR A 53 -2.22 -37.98 18.51
N ALA A 54 -1.59 -38.90 17.82
CA ALA A 54 -1.87 -40.35 17.97
C ALA A 54 -1.50 -40.87 19.37
N ALA A 55 -0.37 -40.41 19.94
CA ALA A 55 0.09 -40.79 21.29
C ALA A 55 -0.81 -40.21 22.41
N MET A 56 -1.51 -39.11 22.18
CA MET A 56 -2.39 -38.48 23.18
C MET A 56 -3.79 -39.09 23.29
N GLY A 57 -4.13 -40.12 22.49
CA GLY A 57 -5.35 -40.92 22.67
C GLY A 57 -6.67 -40.15 22.54
N SER A 58 -6.67 -39.00 21.89
CA SER A 58 -7.90 -38.23 21.64
C SER A 58 -8.61 -38.80 20.42
N VAL A 59 -9.85 -39.21 20.59
CA VAL A 59 -10.80 -39.53 19.52
C VAL A 59 -10.78 -38.32 18.56
N MET A 60 -10.46 -38.55 17.30
CA MET A 60 -10.43 -37.51 16.29
C MET A 60 -11.81 -36.84 16.19
N ASP A 61 -11.95 -35.69 16.79
CA ASP A 61 -13.17 -34.85 16.68
C ASP A 61 -13.24 -34.24 15.30
N THR A 62 -14.46 -33.95 14.85
CA THR A 62 -14.75 -33.21 13.60
C THR A 62 -13.94 -31.91 13.50
N SER A 63 -13.67 -31.25 14.62
CA SER A 63 -12.84 -30.05 14.71
C SER A 63 -11.40 -30.28 14.20
N PHE A 64 -10.79 -31.43 14.45
CA PHE A 64 -9.43 -31.76 13.95
C PHE A 64 -9.40 -31.91 12.42
N GLN A 65 -10.43 -32.52 11.85
CA GLN A 65 -10.55 -32.68 10.40
C GLN A 65 -10.71 -31.32 9.71
N ASP A 66 -11.51 -30.42 10.31
CA ASP A 66 -11.70 -29.05 9.78
C ASP A 66 -10.42 -28.24 9.87
N VAL A 67 -9.65 -28.35 10.95
CA VAL A 67 -8.34 -27.68 11.08
C VAL A 67 -7.35 -28.18 10.05
N MET A 68 -7.24 -29.52 9.88
CA MET A 68 -6.33 -30.11 8.88
C MET A 68 -6.73 -29.73 7.47
N ARG A 69 -8.00 -29.82 7.13
CA ARG A 69 -8.55 -29.41 5.83
C ARG A 69 -8.29 -27.94 5.57
N THR A 70 -8.57 -27.07 6.54
CA THR A 70 -8.33 -25.62 6.47
C THR A 70 -6.86 -25.32 6.24
N THR A 71 -5.96 -25.95 6.99
CA THR A 71 -4.51 -25.74 6.89
C THR A 71 -3.99 -26.16 5.52
N VAL A 72 -4.30 -27.37 5.07
CA VAL A 72 -3.80 -27.91 3.80
C VAL A 72 -4.35 -27.13 2.60
N VAL A 73 -5.66 -26.81 2.57
CA VAL A 73 -6.25 -26.06 1.47
C VAL A 73 -5.73 -24.63 1.47
N SER A 74 -5.54 -24.04 2.66
CA SER A 74 -4.94 -22.71 2.81
C SER A 74 -3.49 -22.68 2.29
N ASP A 75 -2.67 -23.67 2.65
CA ASP A 75 -1.27 -23.73 2.22
C ASP A 75 -1.12 -24.02 0.73
N LEU A 76 -1.98 -24.86 0.16
CA LEU A 76 -2.07 -25.06 -1.30
C LEU A 76 -2.50 -23.80 -2.03
N SER A 77 -3.44 -23.04 -1.47
CA SER A 77 -3.86 -21.76 -2.02
C SER A 77 -2.71 -20.75 -1.99
N ASP A 78 -1.99 -20.63 -0.87
CA ASP A 78 -0.84 -19.72 -0.74
C ASP A 78 0.30 -20.10 -1.70
N PHE A 79 0.54 -21.38 -1.88
CA PHE A 79 1.52 -21.90 -2.82
C PHE A 79 1.14 -21.56 -4.27
N ARG A 80 -0.11 -21.73 -4.64
CA ARG A 80 -0.64 -21.43 -5.99
C ARG A 80 -0.66 -19.94 -6.29
N HIS A 81 -1.07 -19.10 -5.34
CA HIS A 81 -1.20 -17.66 -5.50
C HIS A 81 0.09 -16.87 -5.25
N GLY A 82 1.23 -17.55 -5.20
CA GLY A 82 2.54 -16.92 -5.37
C GLY A 82 3.03 -16.03 -4.22
N ARG A 83 2.57 -16.25 -2.99
CA ARG A 83 3.21 -15.61 -1.82
C ARG A 83 4.66 -16.03 -1.64
N GLN A 84 5.09 -17.11 -2.27
CA GLN A 84 6.50 -17.51 -2.35
C GLN A 84 7.08 -17.10 -3.71
N LYS A 85 8.21 -16.46 -3.70
CA LYS A 85 8.95 -15.74 -4.74
C LYS A 85 9.16 -16.38 -6.14
N LYS A 86 8.42 -17.43 -6.57
CA LYS A 86 8.51 -18.01 -7.92
C LYS A 86 7.16 -18.53 -8.39
N ILE A 87 6.81 -18.18 -9.62
CA ILE A 87 5.72 -18.80 -10.40
C ILE A 87 5.93 -20.30 -10.40
N VAL A 88 4.97 -21.02 -9.86
CA VAL A 88 4.97 -22.47 -9.85
C VAL A 88 4.10 -22.94 -11.00
N SER A 89 4.67 -23.71 -11.94
CA SER A 89 3.89 -24.30 -13.04
C SER A 89 2.84 -25.27 -12.50
N GLY A 90 1.74 -25.46 -13.25
CA GLY A 90 0.71 -26.46 -12.90
C GLY A 90 1.30 -27.84 -12.57
N THR A 91 2.31 -28.25 -13.33
CA THR A 91 3.05 -29.52 -13.14
C THR A 91 3.70 -29.65 -11.75
N VAL A 92 4.16 -28.54 -11.14
CA VAL A 92 4.74 -28.56 -9.79
C VAL A 92 3.66 -28.64 -8.72
N VAL A 93 2.50 -28.06 -8.96
CA VAL A 93 1.32 -28.20 -8.08
C VAL A 93 0.79 -29.62 -8.12
N ASP A 94 0.73 -30.21 -9.30
CA ASP A 94 0.28 -31.60 -9.48
C ASP A 94 1.27 -32.58 -8.84
N GLY A 95 2.58 -32.39 -9.02
CA GLY A 95 3.60 -33.17 -8.33
C GLY A 95 3.60 -32.99 -6.80
N PHE A 96 3.21 -31.82 -6.30
CA PHE A 96 3.00 -31.61 -4.87
C PHE A 96 1.76 -32.37 -4.36
N LYS A 97 0.66 -32.38 -5.14
CA LYS A 97 -0.54 -33.16 -4.82
C LYS A 97 -0.26 -34.68 -4.76
N GLU A 98 0.47 -35.17 -5.76
CA GLU A 98 0.90 -36.59 -5.75
C GLU A 98 1.74 -36.90 -4.52
N CYS A 99 2.65 -36.01 -4.14
CA CYS A 99 3.48 -36.16 -2.95
C CYS A 99 2.65 -36.14 -1.65
N VAL A 100 1.67 -35.22 -1.55
CA VAL A 100 0.74 -35.15 -0.40
C VAL A 100 -0.17 -36.37 -0.36
N SER A 101 -0.68 -36.83 -1.50
CA SER A 101 -1.52 -38.04 -1.57
C SER A 101 -0.74 -39.30 -1.18
N SER A 102 0.50 -39.46 -1.65
CA SER A 102 1.39 -40.55 -1.28
C SER A 102 1.74 -40.52 0.22
N TRP A 103 1.98 -39.35 0.76
CA TRP A 103 2.25 -39.14 2.17
C TRP A 103 1.04 -39.44 3.05
N LEU A 104 -0.18 -39.01 2.62
CA LEU A 104 -1.44 -39.33 3.31
C LEU A 104 -1.68 -40.84 3.35
N ALA A 105 -1.45 -41.54 2.24
CA ALA A 105 -1.57 -43.00 2.22
C ALA A 105 -0.58 -43.70 3.19
N SER A 106 0.64 -43.17 3.28
CA SER A 106 1.64 -43.69 4.24
C SER A 106 1.28 -43.35 5.69
N ALA A 107 0.74 -42.15 5.94
CA ALA A 107 0.25 -41.74 7.25
C ALA A 107 -0.99 -42.51 7.65
N GLU A 108 -1.89 -42.80 6.70
CA GLU A 108 -3.06 -43.68 6.89
C GLU A 108 -2.66 -45.07 7.35
N ALA A 109 -1.74 -45.71 6.64
CA ALA A 109 -1.23 -47.04 7.01
C ALA A 109 -0.56 -47.02 8.39
N GLY A 110 0.20 -46.00 8.72
CA GLY A 110 0.82 -45.80 10.04
C GLY A 110 -0.21 -45.60 11.16
N LEU A 111 -1.27 -44.84 10.89
CA LEU A 111 -2.38 -44.59 11.83
C LEU A 111 -3.21 -45.87 12.06
N VAL A 112 -3.50 -46.62 11.00
CA VAL A 112 -4.21 -47.90 11.08
C VAL A 112 -3.42 -48.85 11.97
N ASN A 113 -2.14 -49.07 11.69
CA ASN A 113 -1.29 -49.94 12.49
C ASN A 113 -1.19 -49.52 13.97
N ALA A 114 -1.08 -48.20 14.22
CA ALA A 114 -1.00 -47.68 15.57
C ALA A 114 -2.32 -47.84 16.34
N LEU A 115 -3.48 -47.61 15.69
CA LEU A 115 -4.79 -47.77 16.31
C LEU A 115 -5.17 -49.26 16.48
N GLU A 116 -4.84 -50.14 15.52
CA GLU A 116 -5.05 -51.59 15.64
C GLU A 116 -4.31 -52.19 16.84
N SER A 117 -3.15 -51.63 17.20
CA SER A 117 -2.41 -52.07 18.40
C SER A 117 -3.09 -51.66 19.72
N HIS A 118 -4.05 -50.76 19.70
CA HIS A 118 -4.73 -50.21 20.89
C HIS A 118 -6.22 -50.56 20.96
N VAL A 119 -6.81 -51.02 19.87
CA VAL A 119 -8.23 -51.41 19.81
C VAL A 119 -8.34 -52.90 20.07
N SER A 120 -9.14 -53.30 21.07
CA SER A 120 -9.38 -54.72 21.34
C SER A 120 -10.02 -55.40 20.13
N PRO A 121 -9.54 -56.58 19.73
CA PRO A 121 -10.15 -57.39 18.66
C PRO A 121 -11.65 -57.68 18.85
N GLU A 122 -12.12 -57.64 20.10
CA GLU A 122 -13.50 -57.90 20.46
C GLU A 122 -14.45 -56.69 20.26
N SER A 123 -13.87 -55.52 19.91
CA SER A 123 -14.66 -54.30 19.75
C SER A 123 -15.54 -54.26 18.48
N GLY A 124 -15.27 -55.13 17.50
CA GLY A 124 -15.97 -55.16 16.20
C GLY A 124 -15.78 -53.89 15.35
N ILE A 125 -14.79 -53.06 15.68
CA ILE A 125 -14.49 -51.84 14.96
C ILE A 125 -13.46 -52.12 13.87
N ASP A 126 -13.82 -51.90 12.61
CA ASP A 126 -12.86 -51.92 11.50
C ASP A 126 -12.10 -50.57 11.51
N VAL A 127 -10.90 -50.62 12.07
CA VAL A 127 -10.05 -49.43 12.22
C VAL A 127 -9.61 -48.91 10.86
N ALA A 128 -9.39 -49.75 9.86
CA ALA A 128 -8.98 -49.35 8.52
C ALA A 128 -10.14 -48.61 7.82
N GLU A 129 -11.37 -49.13 7.91
CA GLU A 129 -12.56 -48.43 7.36
C GLU A 129 -12.81 -47.10 8.07
N LEU A 130 -12.64 -47.06 9.41
CA LEU A 130 -12.80 -45.80 10.18
C LEU A 130 -11.77 -44.74 9.75
N VAL A 131 -10.49 -45.09 9.64
CA VAL A 131 -9.42 -44.18 9.22
C VAL A 131 -9.62 -43.77 7.79
N HIS A 132 -9.92 -44.68 6.88
CA HIS A 132 -10.15 -44.44 5.47
C HIS A 132 -11.35 -43.46 5.26
N SER A 133 -12.48 -43.74 5.90
CA SER A 133 -13.68 -42.87 5.80
C SER A 133 -13.44 -41.47 6.34
N ARG A 134 -12.51 -41.29 7.25
CA ARG A 134 -12.17 -40.01 7.84
C ARG A 134 -11.11 -39.22 7.05
N LEU A 135 -10.22 -39.94 6.33
CA LEU A 135 -9.18 -39.34 5.49
C LEU A 135 -9.60 -39.10 4.02
N ASP A 136 -10.73 -39.69 3.59
CA ASP A 136 -11.24 -39.58 2.21
C ASP A 136 -11.68 -38.16 1.79
N ILE A 137 -11.60 -37.21 2.73
CA ILE A 137 -11.84 -35.78 2.52
C ILE A 137 -10.98 -35.21 1.38
N PHE A 138 -9.79 -35.77 1.15
CA PHE A 138 -8.83 -35.22 0.18
C PHE A 138 -9.02 -35.75 -1.24
N ASN A 139 -9.75 -36.84 -1.43
CA ASN A 139 -10.02 -37.39 -2.76
C ASN A 139 -10.95 -36.56 -3.63
N GLY A 140 -11.65 -35.57 -3.05
CA GLY A 140 -12.51 -34.62 -3.77
C GLY A 140 -11.80 -33.39 -4.34
N ILE A 141 -10.52 -33.12 -4.01
CA ILE A 141 -9.83 -31.89 -4.44
C ILE A 141 -9.07 -32.14 -5.75
N HIS A 142 -9.81 -32.30 -6.86
CA HIS A 142 -9.20 -32.68 -8.14
C HIS A 142 -8.77 -31.53 -9.06
N THR A 143 -9.27 -30.30 -8.87
CA THR A 143 -8.95 -29.18 -9.74
C THR A 143 -8.75 -27.88 -8.97
N ALA A 144 -7.99 -26.95 -9.56
CA ALA A 144 -7.80 -25.61 -9.03
C ALA A 144 -9.10 -24.87 -8.70
N LYS A 145 -10.14 -25.08 -9.51
CA LYS A 145 -11.47 -24.50 -9.28
C LYS A 145 -12.20 -25.12 -8.10
N LEU A 146 -12.02 -26.42 -7.87
CA LEU A 146 -12.62 -27.10 -6.72
C LEU A 146 -11.94 -26.68 -5.44
N GLU A 147 -10.60 -26.60 -5.41
CA GLU A 147 -9.85 -26.09 -4.25
C GLU A 147 -10.26 -24.66 -3.88
N GLU A 148 -10.37 -23.79 -4.89
CA GLU A 148 -10.78 -22.39 -4.68
C GLU A 148 -12.24 -22.32 -4.22
N ARG A 149 -13.13 -23.12 -4.80
CA ARG A 149 -14.55 -23.18 -4.40
C ARG A 149 -14.72 -23.72 -2.99
N GLU A 150 -13.93 -24.73 -2.61
CA GLU A 150 -13.89 -25.29 -1.27
C GLU A 150 -13.39 -24.24 -0.26
N LEU A 151 -12.28 -23.56 -0.57
CA LEU A 151 -11.74 -22.49 0.24
C LEU A 151 -12.79 -21.38 0.46
N ILE A 152 -13.45 -20.92 -0.61
CA ILE A 152 -14.44 -19.85 -0.52
C ILE A 152 -15.66 -20.29 0.29
N ASN A 153 -16.25 -21.43 -0.03
CA ASN A 153 -17.54 -21.84 0.53
C ASN A 153 -17.42 -22.36 1.96
N ASN A 154 -16.41 -23.19 2.23
CA ASN A 154 -16.37 -23.98 3.47
C ASN A 154 -15.38 -23.40 4.50
N ILE A 155 -14.33 -22.70 4.06
CA ILE A 155 -13.27 -22.17 4.94
C ILE A 155 -13.43 -20.68 5.16
N LEU A 156 -13.49 -19.90 4.08
CA LEU A 156 -13.58 -18.45 4.18
C LEU A 156 -15.01 -17.96 4.43
N GLY A 157 -16.01 -18.69 3.94
CA GLY A 157 -17.42 -18.35 4.14
C GLY A 157 -17.74 -16.92 3.71
N GLY A 158 -18.48 -16.19 4.54
CA GLY A 158 -18.86 -14.80 4.29
C GLY A 158 -17.73 -13.78 4.35
N ARG A 159 -16.47 -14.20 4.61
CA ARG A 159 -15.28 -13.32 4.58
C ARG A 159 -14.86 -12.96 3.18
N HIS A 160 -15.20 -13.79 2.18
CA HIS A 160 -14.83 -13.56 0.79
C HIS A 160 -15.86 -12.65 0.11
N VAL A 161 -15.37 -11.60 -0.54
CA VAL A 161 -16.16 -10.69 -1.39
C VAL A 161 -15.84 -11.00 -2.85
N GLU A 162 -16.85 -11.34 -3.64
CA GLU A 162 -16.66 -11.71 -5.05
C GLU A 162 -16.40 -10.46 -5.91
N PRO A 163 -15.31 -10.42 -6.69
CA PRO A 163 -15.05 -9.35 -7.64
C PRO A 163 -16.10 -9.30 -8.75
N ARG A 164 -16.53 -8.10 -9.12
CA ARG A 164 -17.56 -7.86 -10.13
C ARG A 164 -16.99 -7.20 -11.37
N ARG A 165 -17.31 -7.76 -12.52
CA ARG A 165 -16.91 -7.21 -13.82
C ARG A 165 -17.89 -6.10 -14.23
N ARG A 166 -17.36 -4.93 -14.55
CA ARG A 166 -18.10 -3.81 -15.13
C ARG A 166 -17.55 -3.51 -16.52
N SER A 167 -18.39 -3.68 -17.57
CA SER A 167 -18.02 -3.38 -18.95
C SER A 167 -17.97 -1.88 -19.19
N MET A 168 -17.02 -1.44 -20.00
CA MET A 168 -16.94 -0.05 -20.43
C MET A 168 -17.78 0.15 -21.70
N PRO A 169 -18.36 1.34 -21.92
CA PRO A 169 -19.24 1.58 -23.07
C PRO A 169 -18.58 1.33 -24.40
N GLY A 170 -19.30 0.67 -25.32
CA GLY A 170 -18.91 0.50 -26.70
C GLY A 170 -17.91 -0.62 -27.00
N HIS A 171 -17.42 -1.33 -25.96
CA HIS A 171 -16.48 -2.45 -26.16
C HIS A 171 -16.65 -3.53 -25.08
N ASP A 172 -17.02 -4.74 -25.48
CA ASP A 172 -17.19 -5.86 -24.55
C ASP A 172 -15.87 -6.34 -23.89
N THR A 173 -14.74 -6.06 -24.53
CA THR A 173 -13.41 -6.44 -24.04
C THR A 173 -12.85 -5.45 -23.02
N ASP A 174 -13.23 -4.18 -23.11
CA ASP A 174 -12.77 -3.16 -22.17
C ASP A 174 -13.61 -3.23 -20.90
N CYS A 175 -12.99 -3.63 -19.82
CA CYS A 175 -13.67 -3.79 -18.54
C CYS A 175 -12.82 -3.34 -17.36
N VAL A 176 -13.53 -3.07 -16.30
CA VAL A 176 -13.02 -2.80 -14.97
C VAL A 176 -13.47 -3.92 -14.05
N TRP A 177 -12.66 -4.30 -13.12
CA TRP A 177 -13.04 -5.23 -12.08
C TRP A 177 -13.15 -4.48 -10.75
N ASP A 178 -14.35 -4.39 -10.21
CA ASP A 178 -14.69 -3.76 -8.95
C ASP A 178 -14.72 -4.81 -7.83
N LEU A 179 -14.24 -4.43 -6.64
CA LEU A 179 -14.47 -5.17 -5.41
C LEU A 179 -15.29 -4.29 -4.47
N PRO A 180 -16.61 -4.58 -4.29
CA PRO A 180 -17.53 -3.67 -3.62
C PRO A 180 -17.10 -3.32 -2.20
N LEU A 181 -16.92 -2.02 -1.92
CA LEU A 181 -16.41 -1.53 -0.64
C LEU A 181 -17.33 -1.85 0.54
N VAL A 182 -18.64 -1.70 0.34
CA VAL A 182 -19.64 -1.95 1.40
C VAL A 182 -19.63 -3.41 1.84
N GLU A 183 -19.49 -4.35 0.90
CA GLU A 183 -19.39 -5.78 1.20
C GLU A 183 -18.08 -6.11 1.94
N GLN A 184 -16.95 -5.50 1.54
CA GLN A 184 -15.67 -5.64 2.25
C GLN A 184 -15.76 -5.05 3.67
N LEU A 185 -16.42 -3.92 3.82
CA LEU A 185 -16.66 -3.29 5.13
C LEU A 185 -17.52 -4.20 6.02
N GLN A 186 -18.61 -4.75 5.50
CA GLN A 186 -19.45 -5.71 6.22
C GLN A 186 -18.66 -6.94 6.66
N ALA A 187 -17.86 -7.54 5.77
CA ALA A 187 -17.03 -8.67 6.12
C ALA A 187 -16.00 -8.30 7.21
N THR A 188 -15.39 -7.12 7.12
CA THR A 188 -14.44 -6.64 8.14
C THR A 188 -15.13 -6.44 9.48
N ILE A 189 -16.30 -5.79 9.52
CA ILE A 189 -17.08 -5.59 10.75
C ILE A 189 -17.48 -6.92 11.38
N THR A 190 -17.90 -7.87 10.55
CA THR A 190 -18.40 -9.18 11.04
C THR A 190 -17.29 -10.05 11.62
N TYR A 191 -16.10 -10.05 11.00
CA TYR A 191 -15.03 -11.02 11.31
C TYR A 191 -13.80 -10.40 11.99
N ASP A 192 -13.81 -9.10 12.23
CA ASP A 192 -12.79 -8.39 13.00
C ASP A 192 -13.44 -7.51 14.07
N PRO A 193 -13.65 -8.04 15.27
CA PRO A 193 -14.28 -7.29 16.37
C PRO A 193 -13.53 -6.02 16.75
N SER A 194 -12.19 -6.01 16.63
CA SER A 194 -11.38 -4.81 16.90
C SER A 194 -11.66 -3.70 15.88
N ALA A 195 -11.78 -4.05 14.59
CA ALA A 195 -12.16 -3.10 13.55
C ALA A 195 -13.57 -2.56 13.76
N ALA A 196 -14.52 -3.43 14.11
CA ALA A 196 -15.89 -3.02 14.43
C ALA A 196 -15.94 -2.04 15.61
N ALA A 197 -15.20 -2.31 16.68
CA ALA A 197 -15.11 -1.43 17.84
C ALA A 197 -14.52 -0.06 17.46
N GLN A 198 -13.39 -0.02 16.73
CA GLN A 198 -12.77 1.23 16.29
C GLN A 198 -13.70 2.08 15.43
N ILE A 199 -14.49 1.46 14.53
CA ILE A 199 -15.47 2.17 13.70
C ILE A 199 -16.57 2.80 14.58
N ILE A 200 -17.10 2.09 15.55
CA ILE A 200 -18.14 2.61 16.44
C ILE A 200 -17.58 3.72 17.35
N GLU A 201 -16.43 3.51 17.96
CA GLU A 201 -15.80 4.46 18.89
C GLU A 201 -15.44 5.77 18.20
N SER A 202 -14.83 5.70 17.01
CA SER A 202 -14.52 6.89 16.23
C SER A 202 -15.79 7.63 15.81
N SER A 203 -16.81 6.91 15.33
CA SER A 203 -18.10 7.48 14.98
C SER A 203 -18.78 8.20 16.17
N GLN A 204 -18.77 7.59 17.35
CA GLN A 204 -19.29 8.21 18.58
C GLN A 204 -18.48 9.42 19.01
N ARG A 205 -17.17 9.39 18.85
CA ARG A 205 -16.29 10.53 19.14
C ARG A 205 -16.61 11.69 18.21
N TRP A 206 -16.75 11.44 16.91
CA TRP A 206 -17.04 12.45 15.89
C TRP A 206 -18.42 13.10 16.11
N SER A 207 -19.45 12.32 16.48
CA SER A 207 -20.78 12.84 16.74
C SER A 207 -20.88 13.76 17.97
N ARG A 208 -19.89 13.75 18.86
CA ARG A 208 -19.85 14.58 20.08
C ARG A 208 -19.11 15.91 19.89
N VAL A 209 -18.41 16.10 18.79
CA VAL A 209 -17.65 17.33 18.53
C VAL A 209 -18.64 18.40 18.06
N SER A 210 -18.97 19.36 18.95
CA SER A 210 -19.92 20.43 18.65
C SER A 210 -19.26 21.73 18.16
N THR A 211 -17.95 21.90 18.41
CA THR A 211 -17.19 23.10 18.00
C THR A 211 -15.78 22.71 17.60
N PRO A 212 -15.23 23.30 16.51
CA PRO A 212 -13.85 23.07 16.14
C PRO A 212 -12.91 23.56 17.24
N THR A 213 -11.91 22.75 17.61
CA THR A 213 -10.84 23.23 18.49
C THR A 213 -10.08 24.36 17.81
N PRO A 214 -9.88 25.51 18.47
CA PRO A 214 -9.10 26.61 17.90
C PRO A 214 -7.71 26.17 17.45
N LEU A 215 -7.24 26.67 16.32
CA LEU A 215 -5.94 26.28 15.74
C LEU A 215 -4.78 26.36 16.74
N GLY A 216 -4.76 27.40 17.60
CA GLY A 216 -3.70 27.59 18.59
C GLY A 216 -3.66 26.52 19.70
N GLU A 217 -4.77 25.86 19.96
CA GLU A 217 -4.94 24.83 21.01
C GLU A 217 -4.94 23.40 20.46
N ARG A 218 -5.00 23.26 19.13
CA ARG A 218 -5.11 21.98 18.45
C ARG A 218 -3.79 21.22 18.47
N THR A 219 -3.87 19.93 18.75
CA THR A 219 -2.77 18.97 18.53
C THR A 219 -3.19 17.99 17.43
N TRP A 220 -2.37 17.92 16.39
CA TRP A 220 -2.59 17.02 15.28
C TRP A 220 -1.84 15.69 15.51
N HIS A 221 -2.54 14.61 15.72
CA HIS A 221 -1.98 13.26 15.80
C HIS A 221 -2.75 12.24 14.95
N ASP A 222 -3.95 12.60 14.46
CA ASP A 222 -4.69 11.84 13.47
C ASP A 222 -5.39 12.77 12.47
N ALA A 223 -5.92 12.18 11.40
CA ALA A 223 -6.60 12.88 10.31
C ALA A 223 -7.87 13.62 10.77
N GLU A 224 -8.57 13.12 11.80
CA GLU A 224 -9.74 13.77 12.40
C GLU A 224 -9.42 15.15 13.02
N HIS A 225 -8.15 15.43 13.33
CA HIS A 225 -7.71 16.74 13.83
C HIS A 225 -7.40 17.71 12.69
N GLY A 226 -7.37 17.24 11.45
CA GLY A 226 -7.14 18.07 10.27
C GLY A 226 -8.33 18.97 9.91
N GLU A 227 -8.02 20.14 9.32
CA GLU A 227 -9.03 21.12 8.92
C GLU A 227 -10.06 20.55 7.95
N VAL A 228 -9.63 19.72 6.99
CA VAL A 228 -10.53 19.09 6.02
C VAL A 228 -11.58 18.23 6.71
N PHE A 229 -11.20 17.47 7.75
CA PHE A 229 -12.14 16.68 8.53
C PHE A 229 -13.03 17.58 9.40
N GLN A 230 -12.43 18.54 10.11
CA GLN A 230 -13.14 19.43 11.05
C GLN A 230 -14.17 20.34 10.37
N THR A 231 -13.94 20.73 9.12
CA THR A 231 -14.86 21.57 8.33
C THR A 231 -15.75 20.78 7.37
N HIS A 232 -15.64 19.45 7.37
CA HIS A 232 -16.47 18.61 6.50
C HIS A 232 -17.94 18.69 6.89
N SER A 233 -18.82 18.97 5.92
CA SER A 233 -20.25 19.23 6.14
C SER A 233 -21.02 18.10 6.82
N LYS A 234 -20.47 16.88 6.88
CA LYS A 234 -21.12 15.69 7.48
C LYS A 234 -20.33 15.02 8.61
N LEU A 235 -19.04 15.34 8.78
CA LEU A 235 -18.17 14.67 9.76
C LEU A 235 -17.66 15.62 10.84
N GLY A 236 -17.46 16.88 10.51
CA GLY A 236 -16.82 17.85 11.38
C GLY A 236 -17.78 18.51 12.38
N ALA A 237 -17.22 19.39 13.19
CA ALA A 237 -17.96 20.19 14.18
C ALA A 237 -18.98 21.15 13.56
N THR A 238 -18.88 21.44 12.25
CA THR A 238 -19.84 22.24 11.48
C THR A 238 -20.85 21.37 10.73
N ALA A 239 -20.85 20.04 11.00
CA ALA A 239 -21.78 19.14 10.33
C ALA A 239 -23.22 19.60 10.54
N ASP A 240 -23.93 19.85 9.44
CA ASP A 240 -25.38 19.98 9.47
C ASP A 240 -25.97 18.77 10.18
N ALA A 241 -26.99 18.99 11.00
CA ALA A 241 -27.62 17.91 11.77
C ALA A 241 -27.86 16.71 10.84
N LEU A 242 -27.09 15.67 11.01
CA LEU A 242 -27.38 14.39 10.38
C LEU A 242 -28.80 14.01 10.79
N PRO A 243 -29.59 13.35 9.93
CA PRO A 243 -30.98 13.01 10.25
C PRO A 243 -31.10 12.46 11.67
N CYS A 244 -32.18 12.75 12.36
CA CYS A 244 -32.47 12.38 13.77
C CYS A 244 -32.13 10.92 14.17
N ALA A 245 -31.90 10.04 13.22
CA ALA A 245 -31.41 8.68 13.39
C ALA A 245 -30.07 8.57 14.16
N ILE A 246 -29.21 9.58 14.10
CA ILE A 246 -27.91 9.54 14.82
C ILE A 246 -28.09 9.81 16.30
N SER A 247 -29.07 10.62 16.68
CA SER A 247 -29.39 10.89 18.10
C SER A 247 -29.89 9.66 18.85
N GLY A 248 -30.35 8.61 18.14
CA GLY A 248 -30.82 7.35 18.72
C GLY A 248 -29.75 6.26 18.92
N GLY A 249 -28.49 6.50 18.56
CA GLY A 249 -27.41 5.52 18.75
C GLY A 249 -27.27 4.47 17.64
N ASP A 250 -28.15 4.47 16.62
CA ASP A 250 -28.19 3.44 15.55
C ASP A 250 -27.46 3.84 14.27
N ALA A 251 -26.79 5.00 14.24
CA ALA A 251 -26.03 5.46 13.11
C ALA A 251 -24.51 5.33 13.36
N THR A 252 -23.78 5.06 12.28
CA THR A 252 -22.32 4.96 12.28
C THR A 252 -21.77 5.82 11.15
N LEU A 253 -20.68 6.57 11.43
CA LEU A 253 -20.00 7.42 10.47
C LEU A 253 -18.68 6.79 10.05
N THR A 254 -18.39 6.80 8.75
CA THR A 254 -17.12 6.36 8.20
C THR A 254 -16.50 7.42 7.32
N ALA A 255 -15.17 7.58 7.43
CA ALA A 255 -14.40 8.49 6.59
C ALA A 255 -13.30 7.72 5.86
N TRP A 256 -13.08 8.05 4.59
CA TRP A 256 -12.24 7.26 3.70
C TRP A 256 -11.12 8.09 3.10
N LYS A 257 -9.95 7.47 3.05
CA LYS A 257 -8.79 7.92 2.28
C LYS A 257 -8.67 7.05 1.04
N ALA A 258 -8.72 7.66 -0.15
CA ALA A 258 -8.54 6.97 -1.42
C ALA A 258 -7.09 7.04 -1.91
N TYR A 259 -6.66 6.04 -2.66
CA TYR A 259 -5.35 5.95 -3.29
C TYR A 259 -5.45 5.38 -4.71
N TYR A 260 -4.61 5.89 -5.59
CA TYR A 260 -4.41 5.35 -6.94
C TYR A 260 -2.94 5.29 -7.28
N ASP A 261 -2.55 4.23 -8.00
CA ASP A 261 -1.25 4.13 -8.64
C ASP A 261 -1.27 3.19 -9.85
N GLU A 262 -0.23 3.26 -10.68
CA GLU A 262 -0.02 2.38 -11.83
C GLU A 262 1.08 1.38 -11.53
N VAL A 263 0.74 0.10 -11.62
CA VAL A 263 1.66 -1.00 -11.36
C VAL A 263 1.98 -1.71 -12.67
N ASP A 264 3.25 -1.75 -13.06
CA ASP A 264 3.69 -2.55 -14.20
C ASP A 264 3.96 -3.99 -13.77
N SER A 265 3.16 -4.92 -14.27
CA SER A 265 3.26 -6.36 -13.99
C SER A 265 4.23 -7.08 -14.93
N THR A 266 4.70 -6.43 -16.00
CA THR A 266 5.66 -7.01 -16.94
C THR A 266 7.10 -6.69 -16.57
N ASN A 267 8.04 -7.48 -17.09
CA ASN A 267 9.46 -7.18 -16.92
C ASN A 267 9.77 -5.81 -17.56
N PRO A 268 10.30 -4.82 -16.81
CA PRO A 268 10.58 -3.49 -17.31
C PRO A 268 11.62 -3.45 -18.43
N LEU A 269 12.39 -4.52 -18.61
CA LEU A 269 13.40 -4.68 -19.66
C LEU A 269 12.93 -5.57 -20.83
N GLY A 270 11.71 -6.13 -20.74
CA GLY A 270 11.17 -7.03 -21.76
C GLY A 270 10.43 -6.31 -22.90
N VAL A 271 10.22 -7.00 -24.03
CA VAL A 271 9.49 -6.51 -25.20
C VAL A 271 8.03 -6.17 -24.86
N ALA A 272 7.47 -6.81 -23.84
CA ALA A 272 6.10 -6.59 -23.34
C ALA A 272 5.98 -5.48 -22.28
N ARG A 273 7.00 -4.62 -22.14
CA ARG A 273 6.97 -3.50 -21.17
C ARG A 273 5.72 -2.64 -21.36
N GLY A 274 4.98 -2.44 -20.27
CA GLY A 274 3.77 -1.61 -20.24
C GLY A 274 2.52 -2.24 -20.83
N HIS A 275 2.58 -3.43 -21.45
CA HIS A 275 1.38 -4.10 -22.02
C HIS A 275 0.37 -4.51 -20.95
N HIS A 276 0.83 -4.82 -19.73
CA HIS A 276 0.00 -5.22 -18.60
C HIS A 276 0.19 -4.26 -17.42
N SER A 277 0.28 -2.96 -17.71
CA SER A 277 0.22 -1.93 -16.65
C SER A 277 -1.20 -1.86 -16.11
N ILE A 278 -1.32 -1.92 -14.78
CA ILE A 278 -2.58 -2.03 -14.05
C ILE A 278 -2.77 -0.76 -13.24
N GLY A 279 -3.89 -0.08 -13.40
CA GLY A 279 -4.37 0.94 -12.48
C GLY A 279 -4.97 0.29 -11.25
N CYS A 280 -4.39 0.56 -10.09
CA CYS A 280 -4.79 0.01 -8.81
C CYS A 280 -5.43 1.09 -7.95
N PHE A 281 -6.68 0.86 -7.51
CA PHE A 281 -7.42 1.78 -6.65
C PHE A 281 -7.70 1.13 -5.31
N TYR A 282 -7.27 1.82 -4.26
CA TYR A 282 -7.45 1.37 -2.88
C TYR A 282 -8.13 2.43 -2.03
N VAL A 283 -8.74 2.00 -0.94
CA VAL A 283 -9.20 2.89 0.12
C VAL A 283 -8.79 2.35 1.48
N SER A 284 -8.60 3.24 2.45
CA SER A 284 -8.46 2.88 3.87
C SER A 284 -9.35 3.77 4.72
N SER A 285 -9.90 3.19 5.81
CA SER A 285 -10.78 3.94 6.70
C SER A 285 -9.99 4.81 7.67
N ILE A 286 -10.43 6.05 7.82
CA ILE A 286 -9.93 6.98 8.84
C ILE A 286 -10.39 6.55 10.26
N ASN A 287 -11.45 5.74 10.34
CA ASN A 287 -11.94 5.22 11.62
C ASN A 287 -10.93 4.34 12.36
N PHE A 288 -10.05 3.67 11.63
CA PHE A 288 -8.98 2.89 12.25
C PHE A 288 -7.91 3.80 12.81
N ASP A 289 -7.32 3.42 13.95
CA ASP A 289 -6.16 4.11 14.49
C ASP A 289 -4.98 4.10 13.48
N PRO A 290 -4.04 5.06 13.57
CA PRO A 290 -2.96 5.19 12.59
C PRO A 290 -2.09 3.94 12.41
N ALA A 291 -1.90 3.14 13.46
CA ALA A 291 -1.10 1.92 13.39
C ALA A 291 -1.86 0.80 12.67
N THR A 292 -3.14 0.65 12.96
CA THR A 292 -4.03 -0.33 12.31
C THR A 292 -4.32 0.05 10.86
N ARG A 293 -4.60 1.32 10.57
CA ARG A 293 -4.93 1.84 9.23
C ARG A 293 -3.87 1.54 8.18
N ASN A 294 -2.60 1.52 8.56
CA ASN A 294 -1.48 1.29 7.66
C ASN A 294 -1.16 -0.19 7.41
N ARG A 295 -1.91 -1.12 8.02
CA ARG A 295 -1.76 -2.55 7.75
C ARG A 295 -2.34 -2.92 6.40
N LEU A 296 -1.73 -3.88 5.72
CA LEU A 296 -2.14 -4.30 4.37
C LEU A 296 -3.56 -4.85 4.32
N GLU A 297 -3.99 -5.56 5.34
CA GLU A 297 -5.33 -6.12 5.48
C GLU A 297 -6.42 -5.07 5.74
N LYS A 298 -6.04 -3.85 6.16
CA LYS A 298 -6.93 -2.70 6.35
C LYS A 298 -6.96 -1.74 5.16
N THR A 299 -6.23 -2.09 4.09
CA THR A 299 -6.26 -1.40 2.82
C THR A 299 -7.14 -2.17 1.85
N PHE A 300 -8.34 -1.67 1.60
CA PHE A 300 -9.33 -2.29 0.74
C PHE A 300 -9.01 -2.03 -0.73
N VAL A 301 -9.00 -3.09 -1.54
CA VAL A 301 -8.94 -2.96 -3.00
C VAL A 301 -10.34 -2.67 -3.48
N VAL A 302 -10.55 -1.58 -4.19
CA VAL A 302 -11.90 -1.23 -4.69
C VAL A 302 -12.05 -1.39 -6.19
N CYS A 303 -10.95 -1.29 -6.93
CA CYS A 303 -11.00 -1.45 -8.38
C CYS A 303 -9.61 -1.78 -8.95
N LEU A 304 -9.58 -2.65 -9.95
CA LEU A 304 -8.43 -2.84 -10.82
C LEU A 304 -8.86 -2.68 -12.29
N ALA A 305 -8.04 -1.98 -13.08
CA ALA A 305 -8.27 -1.80 -14.50
C ALA A 305 -6.95 -1.82 -15.28
N LEU A 306 -6.94 -2.24 -16.54
CA LEU A 306 -5.78 -2.00 -17.40
C LEU A 306 -5.58 -0.50 -17.59
N ASN A 307 -4.33 -0.06 -17.56
CA ASN A 307 -4.00 1.35 -17.75
C ASN A 307 -4.43 1.87 -19.13
N SER A 308 -4.51 1.01 -20.13
CA SER A 308 -5.12 1.32 -21.44
C SER A 308 -6.60 1.71 -21.33
N VAL A 309 -7.36 1.04 -20.45
CA VAL A 309 -8.76 1.35 -20.17
C VAL A 309 -8.86 2.69 -19.43
N VAL A 310 -8.03 2.89 -18.40
CA VAL A 310 -7.96 4.17 -17.67
C VAL A 310 -7.63 5.33 -18.61
N LYS A 311 -6.68 5.15 -19.52
CA LYS A 311 -6.32 6.18 -20.52
C LYS A 311 -7.42 6.46 -21.53
N LYS A 312 -8.15 5.42 -21.96
CA LYS A 312 -9.19 5.53 -22.98
C LYS A 312 -10.45 6.20 -22.46
N TYR A 313 -10.90 5.82 -21.27
CA TYR A 313 -12.20 6.26 -20.72
C TYR A 313 -12.08 7.34 -19.65
N GLY A 314 -10.88 7.58 -19.13
CA GLY A 314 -10.62 8.52 -18.03
C GLY A 314 -10.88 7.92 -16.65
N MET A 315 -10.32 8.59 -15.65
CA MET A 315 -10.38 8.15 -14.24
C MET A 315 -11.81 8.15 -13.70
N LEU A 316 -12.60 9.17 -14.05
CA LEU A 316 -13.96 9.33 -13.55
C LEU A 316 -14.85 8.18 -14.02
N ALA A 317 -14.74 7.78 -15.28
CA ALA A 317 -15.48 6.64 -15.83
C ALA A 317 -15.09 5.32 -15.12
N VAL A 318 -13.81 5.14 -14.82
CA VAL A 318 -13.31 3.94 -14.12
C VAL A 318 -13.78 3.93 -12.66
N LEU A 319 -13.67 5.03 -11.93
CA LEU A 319 -13.98 5.09 -10.49
C LEU A 319 -15.48 5.24 -10.18
N ALA A 320 -16.22 5.96 -11.01
CA ALA A 320 -17.61 6.27 -10.73
C ALA A 320 -18.60 5.66 -11.73
N GLY A 321 -18.12 5.08 -12.83
CA GLY A 321 -18.96 4.65 -13.93
C GLY A 321 -19.62 5.79 -14.68
N ALA A 322 -19.10 7.00 -14.57
CA ALA A 322 -19.65 8.18 -15.23
C ALA A 322 -19.24 8.19 -16.71
N LEU A 323 -20.20 8.38 -17.59
CA LEU A 323 -19.98 8.49 -19.03
C LEU A 323 -19.79 9.95 -19.45
N PRO A 324 -19.23 10.19 -20.66
CA PRO A 324 -19.01 11.57 -21.16
C PRO A 324 -20.26 12.43 -21.25
N ASP A 325 -21.43 11.82 -21.43
CA ASP A 325 -22.73 12.50 -21.47
C ASP A 325 -23.33 12.78 -20.08
N GLY A 326 -22.60 12.44 -19.00
CA GLY A 326 -23.05 12.58 -17.62
C GLY A 326 -23.94 11.45 -17.11
N SER A 327 -24.30 10.49 -17.95
CA SER A 327 -25.04 9.29 -17.53
C SER A 327 -24.13 8.30 -16.78
N LEU A 328 -24.73 7.30 -16.14
CA LEU A 328 -24.01 6.26 -15.44
C LEU A 328 -24.02 4.94 -16.25
N ALA A 329 -22.87 4.30 -16.34
CA ALA A 329 -22.74 3.00 -16.95
C ALA A 329 -23.52 1.93 -16.16
N PRO A 330 -24.09 0.89 -16.82
CA PRO A 330 -24.67 -0.25 -16.12
C PRO A 330 -23.65 -0.91 -15.19
N GLY A 331 -24.09 -1.30 -13.99
CA GLY A 331 -23.22 -1.88 -12.96
C GLY A 331 -22.36 -0.87 -12.21
N CYS A 332 -22.59 0.45 -12.39
CA CYS A 332 -21.83 1.49 -11.70
C CYS A 332 -22.04 1.50 -10.18
N GLU A 333 -23.05 0.84 -9.66
CA GLU A 333 -23.30 0.69 -8.23
C GLU A 333 -22.18 -0.07 -7.51
N THR A 334 -21.42 -0.91 -8.21
CA THR A 334 -20.25 -1.61 -7.65
C THR A 334 -18.98 -0.76 -7.67
N SER A 335 -18.95 0.31 -8.46
CA SER A 335 -17.83 1.24 -8.52
C SER A 335 -17.65 2.01 -7.20
N LEU A 336 -16.45 2.55 -6.96
CA LEU A 336 -16.19 3.35 -5.77
C LEU A 336 -17.19 4.52 -5.63
N GLY A 337 -17.44 5.26 -6.71
CA GLY A 337 -18.43 6.35 -6.71
C GLY A 337 -19.86 5.87 -6.43
N GLY A 338 -20.26 4.69 -6.94
CA GLY A 338 -21.53 4.06 -6.61
C GLY A 338 -21.63 3.71 -5.13
N GLN A 339 -20.59 3.11 -4.59
CA GLN A 339 -20.51 2.75 -3.17
C GLN A 339 -20.49 4.00 -2.24
N MET A 340 -19.79 5.08 -2.64
CA MET A 340 -19.81 6.35 -1.88
C MET A 340 -21.19 6.99 -1.89
N ARG A 341 -21.91 6.98 -3.02
CA ARG A 341 -23.31 7.46 -3.07
C ARG A 341 -24.27 6.59 -2.23
N ALA A 342 -24.02 5.28 -2.15
CA ALA A 342 -24.80 4.41 -1.25
C ALA A 342 -24.53 4.75 0.22
N LEU A 343 -23.26 4.92 0.59
CA LEU A 343 -22.87 5.31 1.95
C LEU A 343 -23.35 6.73 2.31
N ASP A 344 -23.42 7.65 1.37
CA ASP A 344 -23.99 8.98 1.62
C ASP A 344 -25.49 8.94 1.96
N LYS A 345 -26.22 8.01 1.37
CA LYS A 345 -27.65 7.77 1.67
C LYS A 345 -27.87 6.92 2.93
N GLY A 346 -26.83 6.28 3.41
CA GLY A 346 -26.88 5.34 4.53
C GLY A 346 -27.12 3.89 4.10
N VAL A 347 -26.23 3.00 4.53
CA VAL A 347 -26.31 1.56 4.29
C VAL A 347 -26.45 0.86 5.64
N VAL A 348 -27.38 -0.07 5.75
CA VAL A 348 -27.57 -0.86 6.98
C VAL A 348 -26.53 -1.97 7.01
N LEU A 349 -25.67 -1.99 8.04
CA LEU A 349 -24.66 -3.01 8.29
C LEU A 349 -24.94 -3.73 9.62
N ASP A 350 -24.59 -5.01 9.67
CA ASP A 350 -24.73 -5.86 10.84
C ASP A 350 -23.43 -5.83 11.66
N PHE A 351 -23.50 -5.34 12.89
CA PHE A 351 -22.39 -5.31 13.84
C PHE A 351 -22.54 -6.47 14.82
N PRO A 352 -21.47 -7.29 15.01
CA PRO A 352 -21.51 -8.39 15.97
C PRO A 352 -21.60 -7.88 17.41
N ALA A 353 -22.02 -8.76 18.30
CA ALA A 353 -21.88 -8.51 19.73
C ALA A 353 -20.39 -8.38 20.10
N THR A 354 -20.05 -7.36 20.87
CA THR A 354 -18.70 -7.15 21.39
C THR A 354 -18.75 -6.92 22.89
N GLU A 355 -17.64 -7.12 23.60
CA GLU A 355 -17.56 -6.82 25.04
C GLU A 355 -17.94 -5.38 25.36
N ALA A 356 -17.63 -4.45 24.46
CA ALA A 356 -17.94 -3.03 24.62
C ALA A 356 -19.42 -2.68 24.40
N TYR A 357 -20.17 -3.47 23.59
CA TYR A 357 -21.50 -3.10 23.12
C TYR A 357 -22.59 -4.15 23.39
N GLY A 358 -22.26 -5.23 24.06
CA GLY A 358 -23.20 -6.25 24.57
C GLY A 358 -23.83 -7.12 23.49
N SER A 359 -24.86 -6.64 22.77
CA SER A 359 -25.61 -7.42 21.79
C SER A 359 -25.30 -7.04 20.34
N ALA A 360 -25.44 -8.01 19.43
CA ALA A 360 -25.40 -7.74 17.99
C ALA A 360 -26.55 -6.80 17.58
N HIS A 361 -26.27 -5.83 16.69
CA HIS A 361 -27.27 -4.86 16.26
C HIS A 361 -27.00 -4.36 14.84
N ARG A 362 -28.06 -3.91 14.20
CA ARG A 362 -28.00 -3.30 12.86
C ARG A 362 -27.84 -1.79 13.00
N ARG A 363 -26.91 -1.22 12.22
CA ARG A 363 -26.64 0.23 12.24
C ARG A 363 -26.68 0.79 10.84
N THR A 364 -27.29 1.96 10.67
CA THR A 364 -27.20 2.72 9.42
C THR A 364 -25.84 3.38 9.36
N THR A 365 -25.02 2.96 8.39
CA THR A 365 -23.64 3.44 8.22
C THR A 365 -23.60 4.44 7.08
N TYR A 366 -23.06 5.62 7.37
CA TYR A 366 -22.80 6.69 6.42
C TYR A 366 -21.29 6.80 6.17
N GLY A 367 -20.90 7.30 4.98
CA GLY A 367 -19.45 7.42 4.70
C GLY A 367 -19.11 8.30 3.52
N TRP A 368 -17.96 8.98 3.64
CA TRP A 368 -17.47 9.93 2.63
C TRP A 368 -15.96 9.84 2.43
N THR A 369 -15.53 10.06 1.17
CA THR A 369 -14.10 10.22 0.87
C THR A 369 -13.66 11.64 1.24
N ILE A 370 -12.68 11.77 2.12
CA ILE A 370 -12.18 13.07 2.59
C ILE A 370 -10.77 13.39 2.12
N MET A 371 -10.04 12.38 1.65
CA MET A 371 -8.63 12.54 1.28
C MET A 371 -8.26 11.61 0.11
N MET A 372 -7.39 12.10 -0.75
CA MET A 372 -6.77 11.34 -1.85
C MET A 372 -5.26 11.37 -1.69
N SER A 373 -4.66 10.21 -1.49
CA SER A 373 -3.21 10.05 -1.47
C SER A 373 -2.74 9.40 -2.77
N ALA A 374 -1.68 9.88 -3.36
CA ALA A 374 -1.03 9.29 -4.52
C ALA A 374 0.35 9.92 -4.74
N ASP A 375 1.19 9.26 -5.51
CA ASP A 375 2.40 9.88 -6.03
C ASP A 375 2.08 11.07 -6.95
N TYR A 376 3.10 11.82 -7.37
CA TYR A 376 2.86 13.03 -8.17
C TYR A 376 2.15 12.75 -9.51
N PRO A 377 2.58 11.78 -10.36
CA PRO A 377 1.91 11.49 -11.62
C PRO A 377 0.47 11.00 -11.45
N ALA A 378 0.23 10.10 -10.50
CA ALA A 378 -1.09 9.54 -10.25
C ALA A 378 -2.06 10.59 -9.69
N ALA A 379 -1.64 11.40 -8.72
CA ALA A 379 -2.45 12.49 -8.20
C ALA A 379 -2.78 13.54 -9.27
N ALA A 380 -1.79 13.88 -10.10
CA ALA A 380 -2.00 14.81 -11.22
C ALA A 380 -3.00 14.25 -12.24
N LYS A 381 -2.96 12.94 -12.51
CA LYS A 381 -3.94 12.27 -13.36
C LYS A 381 -5.34 12.30 -12.76
N MET A 382 -5.48 12.02 -11.47
CA MET A 382 -6.77 12.08 -10.77
C MET A 382 -7.39 13.48 -10.78
N LEU A 383 -6.58 14.53 -10.69
CA LEU A 383 -7.00 15.92 -10.62
C LEU A 383 -6.98 16.63 -11.97
N CYS A 384 -6.72 15.90 -13.06
CA CYS A 384 -6.56 16.46 -14.41
C CYS A 384 -5.52 17.60 -14.50
N THR A 385 -4.51 17.59 -13.61
CA THR A 385 -3.40 18.53 -13.62
C THR A 385 -2.18 17.97 -14.36
N SER A 386 -1.15 18.78 -14.56
CA SER A 386 0.05 18.36 -15.28
C SER A 386 0.77 17.20 -14.61
N GLN A 387 0.95 16.10 -15.35
CA GLN A 387 1.72 14.92 -14.90
C GLN A 387 3.24 15.11 -15.11
N SER A 388 3.66 16.14 -15.82
CA SER A 388 5.06 16.40 -16.11
C SER A 388 5.65 17.47 -15.18
N THR A 389 6.72 17.10 -14.47
CA THR A 389 7.53 18.07 -13.71
C THR A 389 8.22 19.11 -14.61
N SER A 390 8.22 18.90 -15.93
CA SER A 390 8.73 19.88 -16.91
C SER A 390 7.68 20.91 -17.33
N SER A 391 6.42 20.76 -16.95
CA SER A 391 5.35 21.70 -17.21
C SER A 391 5.68 23.08 -16.65
N LYS A 392 5.07 24.13 -17.24
CA LYS A 392 5.16 25.50 -16.73
C LYS A 392 4.53 25.64 -15.34
N ALA A 393 3.38 25.02 -15.12
CA ALA A 393 2.67 25.01 -13.85
C ALA A 393 2.51 23.55 -13.32
N PRO A 394 3.57 22.94 -12.74
CA PRO A 394 3.55 21.53 -12.38
C PRO A 394 2.85 21.24 -11.04
N CYS A 395 2.58 22.24 -10.20
CA CYS A 395 1.99 22.01 -8.89
C CYS A 395 0.49 21.70 -8.97
N ARG A 396 0.05 20.60 -8.35
CA ARG A 396 -1.36 20.23 -8.28
C ARG A 396 -2.16 21.04 -7.24
N ASN A 397 -1.47 21.57 -6.22
CA ASN A 397 -2.12 22.27 -5.12
C ASN A 397 -2.18 23.80 -5.32
N CYS A 398 -1.35 24.38 -6.19
CA CYS A 398 -1.34 25.82 -6.45
C CYS A 398 -0.97 26.14 -7.90
N ASN A 399 -1.13 27.41 -8.29
CA ASN A 399 -0.81 27.90 -9.62
C ASN A 399 0.66 28.33 -9.81
N TRP A 400 1.58 27.79 -8.98
CA TRP A 400 3.01 28.08 -9.08
C TRP A 400 3.56 27.75 -10.47
N GLN A 401 4.34 28.69 -11.03
CA GLN A 401 4.99 28.56 -12.32
C GLN A 401 6.51 28.40 -12.16
N LYS A 402 7.07 27.42 -12.87
CA LYS A 402 8.48 27.02 -12.78
C LYS A 402 9.45 28.13 -13.19
N ASP A 403 9.06 28.97 -14.15
CA ASP A 403 9.91 30.01 -14.73
C ASP A 403 9.94 31.29 -13.88
N SER A 404 9.23 31.30 -12.74
CA SER A 404 9.26 32.43 -11.86
C SER A 404 10.63 32.55 -11.18
N GLN A 405 11.21 33.73 -11.23
CA GLN A 405 12.49 34.06 -10.59
C GLN A 405 12.42 34.08 -9.06
N PHE A 406 11.26 33.67 -8.48
CA PHE A 406 11.03 33.72 -7.04
C PHE A 406 11.71 32.54 -6.34
N ALA A 407 12.34 32.87 -5.23
CA ALA A 407 12.93 31.89 -4.35
C ALA A 407 11.86 30.88 -3.84
N TYR A 408 12.11 29.59 -4.00
CA TYR A 408 11.22 28.53 -3.50
C TYR A 408 10.85 28.70 -2.02
N ALA A 409 11.80 29.19 -1.21
CA ALA A 409 11.57 29.46 0.21
C ALA A 409 10.45 30.47 0.49
N SER A 410 10.10 31.34 -0.46
CA SER A 410 9.01 32.30 -0.29
C SER A 410 7.62 31.70 -0.42
N CYS A 411 7.54 30.44 -0.90
CA CYS A 411 6.28 29.72 -1.06
C CYS A 411 5.84 28.98 0.22
N THR A 412 6.61 28.99 1.30
CA THR A 412 6.24 28.32 2.57
C THR A 412 4.99 28.94 3.20
N PHE A 413 4.31 28.18 4.06
CA PHE A 413 3.04 28.58 4.67
C PHE A 413 3.15 29.93 5.41
N VAL A 414 4.19 30.09 6.25
CA VAL A 414 4.41 31.34 7.00
C VAL A 414 4.61 32.54 6.06
N ASN A 415 5.40 32.35 5.00
CA ASN A 415 5.66 33.41 4.04
C ASN A 415 4.44 33.78 3.20
N ARG A 416 3.54 32.82 2.92
CA ARG A 416 2.27 33.09 2.23
C ARG A 416 1.27 33.87 3.09
N GLN A 417 1.30 33.67 4.39
CA GLN A 417 0.44 34.39 5.34
C GLN A 417 0.95 35.80 5.68
N SER A 418 2.22 36.10 5.38
CA SER A 418 2.76 37.43 5.64
C SER A 418 2.14 38.47 4.68
N ARG A 419 1.63 39.57 5.23
CA ARG A 419 1.00 40.68 4.46
C ARG A 419 1.94 41.37 3.46
N THR A 420 3.22 41.08 3.47
CA THR A 420 4.27 41.74 2.69
C THR A 420 4.49 41.12 1.30
N GLY A 421 3.48 40.55 0.67
CA GLY A 421 3.52 40.54 -0.78
C GLY A 421 3.59 39.21 -1.50
N PHE A 422 3.27 38.06 -0.90
CA PHE A 422 3.28 36.81 -1.65
C PHE A 422 1.92 36.13 -1.86
N ASN A 423 0.88 36.90 -2.09
CA ASN A 423 -0.36 36.43 -2.72
C ASN A 423 -0.19 36.02 -4.21
N ARG A 424 1.06 35.69 -4.64
CA ARG A 424 1.32 35.34 -6.05
C ARG A 424 0.92 33.94 -6.43
N TRP A 425 0.83 33.03 -5.44
CA TRP A 425 0.49 31.65 -5.72
C TRP A 425 -0.78 31.28 -4.96
N GLN A 426 -1.88 31.35 -5.69
CA GLN A 426 -3.17 30.94 -5.15
C GLN A 426 -3.24 29.42 -5.11
N LEU A 427 -3.83 28.88 -4.03
CA LEU A 427 -4.20 27.48 -3.97
C LEU A 427 -5.27 27.20 -5.03
N ARG A 428 -5.20 26.07 -5.66
CA ARG A 428 -6.23 25.62 -6.59
C ARG A 428 -7.51 25.31 -5.84
N SER A 429 -8.63 25.73 -6.43
CA SER A 429 -9.97 25.39 -6.00
C SER A 429 -10.76 24.83 -7.18
N LEU A 430 -11.91 24.25 -6.91
CA LEU A 430 -12.83 23.83 -7.96
C LEU A 430 -13.22 25.01 -8.85
N GLU A 431 -13.57 26.15 -8.25
CA GLU A 431 -13.89 27.40 -8.94
C GLU A 431 -12.75 27.83 -9.88
N SER A 432 -11.50 27.91 -9.37
CA SER A 432 -10.36 28.30 -10.20
C SER A 432 -10.06 27.31 -11.34
N PHE A 433 -10.43 26.04 -11.18
CA PHE A 433 -10.33 25.04 -12.23
C PHE A 433 -11.41 25.23 -13.28
N GLU A 434 -12.66 25.45 -12.85
CA GLU A 434 -13.80 25.71 -13.73
C GLU A 434 -13.61 27.00 -14.54
N ASP A 435 -13.07 28.06 -13.93
CA ASP A 435 -12.73 29.31 -14.64
C ASP A 435 -11.79 29.08 -15.82
N VAL A 436 -10.73 28.25 -15.61
CA VAL A 436 -9.78 27.91 -16.69
C VAL A 436 -10.47 27.08 -17.78
N ILE A 437 -11.34 26.13 -17.41
CA ILE A 437 -12.08 25.31 -18.40
C ILE A 437 -13.03 26.22 -19.20
N ASN A 438 -13.76 27.11 -18.55
CA ASN A 438 -14.66 28.07 -19.21
C ASN A 438 -13.90 28.97 -20.16
N GLU A 439 -12.76 29.53 -19.72
CA GLU A 439 -11.89 30.33 -20.60
C GLU A 439 -11.39 29.52 -21.80
N ALA A 440 -10.99 28.27 -21.59
CA ALA A 440 -10.54 27.39 -22.65
C ALA A 440 -11.65 27.09 -23.68
N GLN A 441 -12.89 26.91 -23.22
CA GLN A 441 -14.06 26.65 -24.09
C GLN A 441 -14.43 27.89 -24.96
N LEU A 442 -14.17 29.09 -24.47
CA LEU A 442 -14.40 30.34 -25.22
C LEU A 442 -13.37 30.56 -26.35
N GLN A 443 -12.30 29.76 -26.40
CA GLN A 443 -11.26 29.97 -27.41
C GLN A 443 -11.73 29.56 -28.81
N PRO A 444 -11.38 30.33 -29.86
CA PRO A 444 -11.86 30.08 -31.22
C PRO A 444 -11.30 28.83 -31.88
N THR A 445 -10.25 28.23 -31.33
CA THR A 445 -9.64 27.02 -31.86
C THR A 445 -9.21 26.08 -30.77
N LYS A 446 -9.24 24.75 -31.05
CA LYS A 446 -8.75 23.70 -30.14
C LYS A 446 -7.32 23.95 -29.69
N GLY A 447 -6.44 24.45 -30.56
CA GLY A 447 -5.05 24.73 -30.19
C GLY A 447 -4.91 25.86 -29.16
N LYS A 448 -5.72 26.94 -29.28
CA LYS A 448 -5.75 28.02 -28.29
C LYS A 448 -6.36 27.56 -26.98
N SER A 449 -7.44 26.78 -27.02
CA SER A 449 -8.04 26.13 -25.85
C SER A 449 -7.02 25.29 -25.09
N GLN A 450 -6.31 24.41 -25.77
CA GLN A 450 -5.25 23.58 -25.17
C GLN A 450 -4.09 24.43 -24.62
N THR A 451 -3.81 25.59 -25.20
CA THR A 451 -2.76 26.48 -24.70
C THR A 451 -3.16 27.09 -23.37
N VAL A 452 -4.40 27.59 -23.22
CA VAL A 452 -4.94 28.11 -21.96
C VAL A 452 -4.84 27.05 -20.86
N MET A 453 -5.35 25.85 -21.13
CA MET A 453 -5.29 24.75 -20.18
C MET A 453 -3.85 24.38 -19.78
N ARG A 454 -2.95 24.23 -20.75
CA ARG A 454 -1.54 23.87 -20.53
C ARG A 454 -0.80 24.93 -19.71
N GLU A 455 -1.04 26.21 -19.95
CA GLU A 455 -0.43 27.30 -19.19
C GLU A 455 -0.88 27.32 -17.74
N ALA A 456 -2.14 26.96 -17.49
CA ALA A 456 -2.68 26.77 -16.15
C ALA A 456 -2.27 25.42 -15.51
N GLY A 457 -1.61 24.53 -16.26
CA GLY A 457 -1.24 23.19 -15.80
C GLY A 457 -2.42 22.23 -15.68
N ILE A 458 -3.43 22.37 -16.54
CA ILE A 458 -4.63 21.53 -16.60
C ILE A 458 -4.61 20.74 -17.92
N TYR A 459 -5.07 19.50 -17.91
CA TYR A 459 -5.05 18.59 -19.06
C TYR A 459 -6.41 18.16 -19.57
N ALA A 460 -7.38 18.07 -18.68
CA ALA A 460 -8.72 17.60 -18.96
C ALA A 460 -9.71 18.27 -18.00
N ASP A 461 -10.98 18.10 -18.26
CA ASP A 461 -12.10 18.69 -17.52
C ASP A 461 -12.84 17.69 -16.62
N ASN A 462 -12.45 16.43 -16.63
CA ASN A 462 -13.16 15.32 -15.97
C ASN A 462 -12.32 14.66 -14.86
N PHE A 463 -12.00 15.40 -13.80
CA PHE A 463 -11.23 14.89 -12.68
C PHE A 463 -11.96 13.76 -11.93
N ALA A 464 -11.16 12.84 -11.36
CA ALA A 464 -11.60 11.56 -10.82
C ALA A 464 -12.62 11.67 -9.67
N PHE A 465 -12.45 12.66 -8.81
CA PHE A 465 -13.26 12.86 -7.61
C PHE A 465 -14.19 14.06 -7.73
N ASN A 466 -15.01 14.05 -8.79
CA ASN A 466 -16.03 15.05 -9.01
C ASN A 466 -17.10 14.97 -7.91
N PRO A 467 -17.51 16.09 -7.26
CA PRO A 467 -18.51 16.11 -6.19
C PRO A 467 -19.86 15.49 -6.55
N THR A 468 -20.24 15.51 -7.83
CA THR A 468 -21.45 14.83 -8.32
C THR A 468 -21.45 13.34 -8.05
N TYR A 469 -20.29 12.70 -8.06
CA TYR A 469 -20.13 11.26 -7.88
C TYR A 469 -19.48 10.88 -6.56
N PHE A 470 -18.81 11.84 -5.92
CA PHE A 470 -18.19 11.71 -4.61
C PHE A 470 -18.75 12.82 -3.69
N PRO A 471 -19.92 12.60 -3.08
CA PRO A 471 -20.62 13.62 -2.29
C PRO A 471 -19.73 14.18 -1.18
N HIS A 472 -19.88 15.47 -0.92
CA HIS A 472 -19.19 16.21 0.16
C HIS A 472 -17.66 16.27 0.07
N LEU A 473 -17.07 15.98 -1.09
CA LEU A 473 -15.67 16.31 -1.39
C LEU A 473 -15.63 17.66 -2.10
N ASP A 474 -15.87 18.74 -1.35
CA ASP A 474 -16.12 20.08 -1.89
C ASP A 474 -14.95 20.66 -2.69
N ASN A 475 -13.71 20.33 -2.28
CA ASN A 475 -12.51 20.75 -2.99
C ASN A 475 -11.51 19.61 -3.13
N PRO A 476 -11.51 18.88 -4.25
CA PRO A 476 -10.59 17.75 -4.47
C PRO A 476 -9.11 18.17 -4.51
N PHE A 477 -8.79 19.42 -4.87
CA PHE A 477 -7.41 19.93 -4.84
C PHE A 477 -6.92 20.11 -3.40
N LYS A 478 -7.78 20.63 -2.52
CA LYS A 478 -7.52 20.70 -1.07
C LYS A 478 -7.47 19.29 -0.48
N GLY A 479 -8.31 18.37 -0.97
CA GLY A 479 -8.38 16.97 -0.56
C GLY A 479 -7.16 16.11 -0.95
N SER A 480 -6.18 16.64 -1.69
CA SER A 480 -5.02 15.89 -2.22
C SER A 480 -3.70 16.40 -1.64
N PRO A 481 -3.27 15.93 -0.45
CA PRO A 481 -2.00 16.32 0.15
C PRO A 481 -0.80 15.87 -0.68
N GLN A 482 0.34 16.53 -0.50
CA GLN A 482 1.60 16.16 -1.13
C GLN A 482 2.17 14.89 -0.49
N ASP A 483 2.47 13.90 -1.30
CA ASP A 483 3.07 12.66 -0.79
C ASP A 483 4.54 12.85 -0.42
N GLY A 484 4.82 12.81 0.87
CA GLY A 484 6.17 12.98 1.40
C GLY A 484 7.10 11.82 1.10
N MET A 485 6.57 10.61 0.91
CA MET A 485 7.41 9.46 0.57
C MET A 485 8.11 9.68 -0.76
N HIS A 486 7.39 10.10 -1.81
CA HIS A 486 7.98 10.36 -3.13
C HIS A 486 8.61 11.75 -3.26
N ASN A 487 8.07 12.77 -2.58
CA ASN A 487 8.61 14.11 -2.70
C ASN A 487 9.91 14.30 -1.93
N LEU A 488 10.05 13.66 -0.76
CA LEU A 488 11.20 13.81 0.11
C LEU A 488 12.15 12.61 0.02
N PHE A 489 11.65 11.37 0.07
CA PHE A 489 12.47 10.17 0.27
C PHE A 489 12.70 9.35 -0.99
N SER A 490 11.67 8.82 -1.66
CA SER A 490 11.83 7.92 -2.81
C SER A 490 12.12 8.70 -4.09
N SER A 491 13.39 8.74 -4.52
CA SER A 491 13.84 9.65 -5.60
C SER A 491 13.40 11.10 -5.37
N GLY A 492 13.25 11.44 -4.10
CA GLY A 492 12.82 12.73 -3.61
C GLY A 492 13.98 13.71 -3.42
N VAL A 493 13.67 14.81 -2.72
CA VAL A 493 14.63 15.89 -2.48
C VAL A 493 15.79 15.42 -1.60
N ALA A 494 15.52 14.63 -0.56
CA ALA A 494 16.55 14.10 0.34
C ALA A 494 17.45 13.08 -0.37
N ASN A 495 16.86 12.17 -1.15
CA ASN A 495 17.62 11.13 -1.86
C ASN A 495 18.58 11.72 -2.91
N SER A 496 18.10 12.69 -3.69
CA SER A 496 18.96 13.37 -4.68
C SER A 496 19.92 14.36 -4.03
N GLY A 497 19.50 15.06 -2.99
CA GLY A 497 20.36 15.95 -2.20
C GLY A 497 21.53 15.20 -1.56
N LEU A 498 21.28 13.96 -1.10
CA LEU A 498 22.33 13.09 -0.57
C LEU A 498 23.41 12.78 -1.65
N ALA A 499 22.99 12.44 -2.88
CA ALA A 499 23.95 12.18 -3.97
C ALA A 499 24.82 13.42 -4.27
N GLU A 500 24.20 14.61 -4.28
CA GLU A 500 24.90 15.89 -4.51
C GLU A 500 25.86 16.25 -3.37
N VAL A 501 25.44 16.06 -2.14
CA VAL A 501 26.27 16.30 -0.93
C VAL A 501 27.45 15.33 -0.88
N LEU A 502 27.21 14.04 -1.09
CA LEU A 502 28.28 13.04 -1.06
C LEU A 502 29.28 13.26 -2.20
N HIS A 503 28.83 13.63 -3.41
CA HIS A 503 29.76 14.03 -4.47
C HIS A 503 30.68 15.17 -4.02
N ASN A 504 30.10 16.20 -3.39
CA ASN A 504 30.88 17.36 -2.95
C ASN A 504 31.88 16.97 -1.84
N LEU A 505 31.42 16.28 -0.79
CA LEU A 505 32.28 15.91 0.35
C LEU A 505 33.38 14.92 -0.05
N ILE A 506 33.08 13.94 -0.92
CA ILE A 506 34.03 12.90 -1.31
C ILE A 506 34.96 13.37 -2.45
N THR A 507 34.39 14.03 -3.48
CA THR A 507 35.14 14.31 -4.72
C THR A 507 35.77 15.70 -4.71
N VAL A 508 35.05 16.71 -4.18
CA VAL A 508 35.53 18.11 -4.21
C VAL A 508 36.27 18.46 -2.95
N GLU A 509 35.69 18.29 -1.78
CA GLU A 509 36.28 18.65 -0.48
C GLU A 509 37.23 17.57 0.06
N LYS A 510 37.07 16.30 -0.39
CA LYS A 510 37.89 15.13 0.01
C LYS A 510 37.92 14.89 1.51
N GLU A 511 36.76 15.08 2.16
CA GLU A 511 36.63 14.89 3.61
C GLU A 511 36.82 13.42 4.03
N PHE A 512 36.32 12.50 3.20
CA PHE A 512 36.41 11.04 3.38
C PHE A 512 36.28 10.32 2.05
N THR A 513 36.61 9.03 2.05
CA THR A 513 36.46 8.16 0.87
C THR A 513 35.10 7.49 0.82
N LEU A 514 34.67 7.04 -0.34
CA LEU A 514 33.44 6.26 -0.48
C LEU A 514 33.52 4.92 0.26
N GLU A 515 34.70 4.33 0.37
CA GLU A 515 34.94 3.08 1.10
C GLU A 515 34.73 3.26 2.61
N GLU A 516 35.29 4.31 3.19
CA GLU A 516 35.06 4.66 4.61
C GLU A 516 33.58 4.86 4.92
N LEU A 517 32.84 5.58 4.05
CA LEU A 517 31.42 5.76 4.20
C LEU A 517 30.66 4.43 4.12
N ASN A 518 30.97 3.59 3.13
CA ASN A 518 30.28 2.30 2.96
C ASN A 518 30.57 1.35 4.13
N THR A 519 31.79 1.38 4.67
CA THR A 519 32.17 0.62 5.88
C THR A 519 31.33 1.09 7.07
N ARG A 520 31.20 2.40 7.29
CA ARG A 520 30.36 2.93 8.37
C ARG A 520 28.88 2.59 8.22
N ILE A 521 28.33 2.67 6.99
CA ILE A 521 26.93 2.25 6.73
C ILE A 521 26.75 0.77 7.05
N HIS A 522 27.74 -0.07 6.67
CA HIS A 522 27.69 -1.49 6.95
C HIS A 522 27.76 -1.80 8.44
N ASP A 523 28.65 -1.17 9.17
CA ASP A 523 28.95 -1.48 10.57
C ASP A 523 28.00 -0.81 11.56
N TYR A 524 27.21 0.18 11.12
CA TYR A 524 26.25 0.87 11.98
C TYR A 524 25.13 -0.09 12.44
N PRO A 525 24.97 -0.34 13.76
CA PRO A 525 24.13 -1.41 14.26
C PRO A 525 22.64 -1.03 14.40
N HIS A 526 22.31 0.27 14.32
CA HIS A 526 20.97 0.77 14.67
C HIS A 526 20.04 0.99 13.47
N TRP A 527 20.31 0.35 12.33
CA TRP A 527 19.36 0.38 11.23
C TRP A 527 18.09 -0.41 11.58
N PRO A 528 16.91 0.18 11.42
CA PRO A 528 15.67 -0.59 11.58
C PRO A 528 15.61 -1.79 10.63
N PRO A 529 14.96 -2.89 11.01
CA PRO A 529 14.80 -4.07 10.18
C PRO A 529 14.26 -3.72 8.78
N GLY A 530 14.93 -4.20 7.73
CA GLY A 530 14.55 -3.94 6.33
C GLY A 530 14.88 -2.55 5.78
N SER A 531 15.42 -1.64 6.61
CA SER A 531 15.75 -0.27 6.22
C SER A 531 17.24 0.02 6.12
N LYS A 532 18.10 -0.98 6.33
CA LYS A 532 19.55 -0.82 6.17
C LYS A 532 19.88 -0.42 4.72
N PRO A 533 20.55 0.74 4.51
CA PRO A 533 20.93 1.15 3.18
C PRO A 533 21.98 0.20 2.58
N PRO A 534 21.89 -0.12 1.28
CA PRO A 534 22.97 -0.83 0.60
C PRO A 534 24.19 0.07 0.39
N PRO A 535 25.37 -0.50 0.09
CA PRO A 535 26.54 0.27 -0.28
C PRO A 535 26.25 1.23 -1.44
N ILE A 536 26.79 2.44 -1.36
CA ILE A 536 26.69 3.44 -2.41
C ILE A 536 27.73 3.14 -3.48
N HIS A 537 27.33 3.16 -4.75
CA HIS A 537 28.23 2.95 -5.89
C HIS A 537 28.77 4.29 -6.40
N ALA A 538 30.04 4.33 -6.75
CA ALA A 538 30.70 5.52 -7.31
C ALA A 538 29.95 6.11 -8.51
N SER A 539 29.34 5.27 -9.35
CA SER A 539 28.59 5.68 -10.54
C SER A 539 27.35 6.57 -10.26
N VAL A 540 26.85 6.61 -9.01
CA VAL A 540 25.72 7.48 -8.65
C VAL A 540 26.19 8.83 -8.10
N LEU A 541 27.48 8.95 -7.77
CA LEU A 541 28.08 10.17 -7.23
C LEU A 541 28.75 11.02 -8.31
N THR A 542 29.03 10.46 -9.48
CA THR A 542 29.74 11.17 -10.55
C THR A 542 28.94 11.18 -11.84
N GLY A 543 28.87 12.35 -12.47
CA GLY A 543 28.33 12.53 -13.81
C GLY A 543 29.35 12.24 -14.91
N ALA A 544 28.99 12.53 -16.15
CA ALA A 544 29.88 12.40 -17.29
C ALA A 544 31.17 13.24 -17.09
N GLY A 545 32.33 12.65 -17.36
CA GLY A 545 33.61 13.31 -17.19
C GLY A 545 34.06 13.54 -15.74
N GLY A 546 33.47 12.82 -14.75
CA GLY A 546 33.85 12.95 -13.34
C GLY A 546 33.21 14.16 -12.61
N GLY A 547 32.38 14.93 -13.30
CA GLY A 547 31.68 16.07 -12.70
C GLY A 547 30.52 15.68 -11.76
N MET A 548 29.82 16.68 -11.26
CA MET A 548 28.64 16.50 -10.41
C MET A 548 27.57 15.66 -11.13
N PRO A 549 26.89 14.73 -10.43
CA PRO A 549 25.81 13.94 -11.02
C PRO A 549 24.70 14.85 -11.57
N ALA A 550 23.94 14.38 -12.57
CA ALA A 550 22.83 15.15 -13.13
C ALA A 550 21.85 15.57 -12.02
N ALA A 551 21.23 16.74 -12.18
CA ALA A 551 20.21 17.21 -11.22
C ALA A 551 19.09 16.16 -11.07
N GLY A 552 18.86 15.70 -9.85
CA GLY A 552 17.90 14.65 -9.56
C GLY A 552 18.42 13.21 -9.66
N CYS A 553 19.69 13.00 -9.95
CA CYS A 553 20.33 11.71 -9.70
C CYS A 553 20.18 11.34 -8.22
N SER A 554 19.95 10.08 -7.92
CA SER A 554 19.70 9.59 -6.58
C SER A 554 20.67 8.51 -6.17
N VAL A 555 20.89 8.32 -4.88
CA VAL A 555 21.70 7.22 -4.34
C VAL A 555 21.03 5.84 -4.50
N ARG A 556 19.88 5.76 -5.16
CA ARG A 556 19.09 4.54 -5.41
C ARG A 556 18.60 3.83 -4.14
N TYR A 557 18.50 4.54 -3.05
CA TYR A 557 17.85 4.05 -1.84
C TYR A 557 16.35 4.04 -2.00
N THR A 558 15.68 3.08 -1.37
CA THR A 558 14.23 3.11 -1.21
C THR A 558 13.81 4.29 -0.35
N GLY A 559 12.52 4.63 -0.35
CA GLY A 559 12.00 5.70 0.50
C GLY A 559 12.32 5.49 1.99
N SER A 560 12.14 4.26 2.49
CA SER A 560 12.47 3.90 3.87
C SER A 560 13.97 4.00 4.17
N GLN A 561 14.82 3.49 3.30
CA GLN A 561 16.28 3.60 3.46
C GLN A 561 16.74 5.05 3.47
N THR A 562 16.19 5.90 2.59
CA THR A 562 16.52 7.34 2.56
C THR A 562 16.08 8.03 3.85
N MET A 563 14.86 7.77 4.32
CA MET A 563 14.33 8.34 5.55
C MET A 563 15.23 7.98 6.73
N HIS A 564 15.52 6.71 6.91
CA HIS A 564 16.38 6.25 8.01
C HIS A 564 17.83 6.73 7.87
N PHE A 565 18.36 6.81 6.63
CA PHE A 565 19.67 7.41 6.43
C PHE A 565 19.71 8.88 6.91
N CYS A 566 18.69 9.68 6.61
CA CYS A 566 18.60 11.05 7.12
C CYS A 566 18.55 11.09 8.64
N LEU A 567 17.70 10.27 9.28
CA LEU A 567 17.55 10.22 10.73
C LEU A 567 18.83 9.78 11.47
N HIS A 568 19.61 8.91 10.87
CA HIS A 568 20.88 8.42 11.43
C HIS A 568 22.11 9.16 10.86
N SER A 569 21.91 10.18 10.02
CA SER A 569 22.95 10.86 9.29
C SER A 569 24.01 11.48 10.21
N ARG A 570 23.61 12.02 11.36
CA ARG A 570 24.55 12.56 12.36
C ARG A 570 25.50 11.48 12.87
N ALA A 571 25.01 10.28 13.15
CA ALA A 571 25.84 9.17 13.63
C ALA A 571 26.73 8.57 12.53
N VAL A 572 26.29 8.60 11.26
CA VAL A 572 26.97 7.96 10.16
C VAL A 572 27.94 8.91 9.45
N LEU A 573 27.53 10.14 9.13
CA LEU A 573 28.32 11.10 8.35
C LEU A 573 29.12 12.08 9.21
N GLU A 574 28.55 12.61 10.31
CA GLU A 574 29.20 13.67 11.08
C GLU A 574 30.61 13.31 11.57
N PRO A 575 30.90 12.06 11.99
CA PRO A 575 32.27 11.68 12.38
C PRO A 575 33.29 11.65 11.23
N LEU A 576 32.82 11.70 9.97
CA LEU A 576 33.67 11.71 8.77
C LEU A 576 33.87 13.12 8.21
N VAL A 577 33.07 14.09 8.68
CA VAL A 577 33.06 15.45 8.10
C VAL A 577 33.73 16.41 9.08
N HIS A 578 34.83 17.01 8.64
CA HIS A 578 35.60 17.97 9.43
C HIS A 578 35.34 19.43 9.02
N THR A 579 34.68 19.62 7.87
CA THR A 579 34.33 20.95 7.36
C THR A 579 33.07 21.52 8.03
N SER A 580 33.01 22.85 8.15
CA SER A 580 31.78 23.59 8.45
C SER A 580 31.23 24.32 7.20
N GLY A 581 31.57 23.82 6.02
CA GLY A 581 31.25 24.42 4.73
C GLY A 581 29.73 24.54 4.44
N PRO A 582 29.36 25.29 3.39
CA PRO A 582 27.97 25.57 3.08
C PRO A 582 27.17 24.31 2.69
N VAL A 583 27.84 23.31 2.06
CA VAL A 583 27.22 22.04 1.69
C VAL A 583 26.82 21.24 2.92
N TRP A 584 27.74 21.13 3.89
CA TRP A 584 27.46 20.43 5.15
C TRP A 584 26.35 21.12 5.95
N LYS A 585 26.40 22.45 6.07
CA LYS A 585 25.35 23.23 6.72
C LYS A 585 23.96 23.02 6.08
N MET A 586 23.93 22.96 4.75
CA MET A 586 22.71 22.68 4.02
C MET A 586 22.20 21.25 4.29
N TRP A 587 23.12 20.26 4.33
CA TRP A 587 22.74 18.88 4.66
C TRP A 587 22.20 18.76 6.08
N LEU A 588 22.84 19.38 7.08
CA LEU A 588 22.32 19.41 8.44
C LEU A 588 20.93 20.07 8.54
N ALA A 589 20.65 21.07 7.70
CA ALA A 589 19.32 21.66 7.64
C ALA A 589 18.29 20.70 7.01
N MET A 590 18.70 19.85 6.06
CA MET A 590 17.86 18.74 5.55
C MET A 590 17.56 17.74 6.66
N VAL A 591 18.55 17.30 7.42
CA VAL A 591 18.38 16.36 8.54
C VAL A 591 17.43 16.93 9.59
N ASP A 592 17.64 18.17 10.04
CA ASP A 592 16.77 18.86 11.00
C ASP A 592 15.31 18.96 10.49
N MET A 593 15.11 19.21 9.20
CA MET A 593 13.80 19.20 8.56
C MET A 593 13.17 17.80 8.59
N VAL A 594 13.91 16.75 8.25
CA VAL A 594 13.41 15.37 8.23
C VAL A 594 13.04 14.89 9.62
N GLU A 595 13.88 15.15 10.65
CA GLU A 595 13.59 14.81 12.04
C GLU A 595 12.24 15.38 12.51
N ARG A 596 11.93 16.62 12.11
CA ARG A 596 10.65 17.27 12.41
C ARG A 596 9.50 16.73 11.57
N TYR A 597 9.77 16.43 10.28
CA TYR A 597 8.76 15.96 9.33
C TYR A 597 8.14 14.63 9.72
N VAL A 598 8.94 13.72 10.30
CA VAL A 598 8.49 12.38 10.69
C VAL A 598 7.83 12.32 12.07
N ALA A 599 7.65 13.45 12.74
CA ALA A 599 7.02 13.51 14.06
C ALA A 599 5.62 12.87 14.04
N GLU A 600 5.26 12.22 15.14
CA GLU A 600 3.99 11.53 15.28
C GLU A 600 2.82 12.47 15.57
N SER A 601 3.10 13.62 16.14
CA SER A 601 2.10 14.64 16.48
C SER A 601 2.67 16.04 16.27
N PHE A 602 1.76 16.99 16.03
CA PHE A 602 2.10 18.38 15.80
C PHE A 602 1.22 19.32 16.64
N THR A 603 1.81 20.40 17.09
CA THR A 603 1.11 21.61 17.54
C THR A 603 1.27 22.67 16.46
N LEU A 604 0.48 23.75 16.50
CA LEU A 604 0.66 24.86 15.57
C LEU A 604 2.10 25.41 15.60
N ARG A 605 2.69 25.50 16.82
CA ARG A 605 4.09 25.92 16.98
C ARG A 605 5.07 24.98 16.28
N SER A 606 4.92 23.66 16.43
CA SER A 606 5.82 22.70 15.76
C SER A 606 5.64 22.68 14.25
N ILE A 607 4.43 22.92 13.75
CA ILE A 607 4.15 23.11 12.30
C ILE A 607 4.90 24.34 11.77
N MET A 608 4.82 25.46 12.47
CA MET A 608 5.55 26.70 12.10
C MET A 608 7.07 26.50 12.14
N VAL A 609 7.59 25.75 13.12
CA VAL A 609 9.02 25.42 13.22
C VAL A 609 9.45 24.52 12.05
N LEU A 610 8.64 23.53 11.67
CA LEU A 610 8.91 22.70 10.48
C LEU A 610 8.89 23.54 9.20
N ASP A 611 7.91 24.42 9.04
CA ASP A 611 7.83 25.31 7.87
C ASP A 611 9.06 26.24 7.76
N ALA A 612 9.52 26.76 8.89
CA ALA A 612 10.76 27.54 8.97
C ALA A 612 12.01 26.69 8.64
N ALA A 613 12.05 25.43 9.06
CA ALA A 613 13.12 24.49 8.71
C ALA A 613 13.15 24.18 7.21
N ILE A 614 11.98 23.97 6.59
CA ILE A 614 11.86 23.82 5.13
C ILE A 614 12.39 25.07 4.42
N ALA A 615 11.97 26.26 4.85
CA ALA A 615 12.43 27.51 4.28
C ALA A 615 13.95 27.71 4.45
N LYS A 616 14.50 27.33 5.61
CA LYS A 616 15.96 27.36 5.90
C LYS A 616 16.71 26.44 4.93
N TYR A 617 16.27 25.19 4.79
CA TYR A 617 16.87 24.24 3.87
C TYR A 617 16.87 24.77 2.43
N LEU A 618 15.72 25.23 1.94
CA LEU A 618 15.59 25.74 0.56
C LEU A 618 16.49 26.94 0.30
N ARG A 619 16.62 27.88 1.25
CA ARG A 619 17.56 29.02 1.14
C ARG A 619 19.02 28.57 1.11
N LEU A 620 19.39 27.64 2.00
CA LEU A 620 20.76 27.13 2.05
C LEU A 620 21.11 26.37 0.76
N TYR A 621 20.18 25.55 0.24
CA TYR A 621 20.37 24.86 -1.03
C TYR A 621 20.63 25.83 -2.19
N GLN A 622 19.85 26.93 -2.29
CA GLN A 622 20.04 27.96 -3.31
C GLN A 622 21.33 28.75 -3.12
N ALA A 623 21.78 28.91 -1.88
CA ALA A 623 23.01 29.67 -1.56
C ALA A 623 24.29 28.90 -1.90
N VAL A 624 24.25 27.56 -1.99
CA VAL A 624 25.38 26.72 -2.40
C VAL A 624 25.65 26.94 -3.90
N PRO A 625 26.79 27.51 -4.31
CA PRO A 625 27.03 27.89 -5.70
C PRO A 625 26.87 26.76 -6.70
N GLN A 626 27.39 25.57 -6.39
CA GLN A 626 27.33 24.37 -7.22
C GLN A 626 25.92 23.73 -7.33
N PHE A 627 24.98 24.11 -6.45
CA PHE A 627 23.58 23.64 -6.49
C PHE A 627 22.63 24.67 -7.11
N ARG A 628 23.14 25.85 -7.44
CA ARG A 628 22.35 26.91 -8.08
C ARG A 628 21.75 26.40 -9.40
N GLY A 629 20.44 26.60 -9.58
CA GLY A 629 19.73 26.11 -10.77
C GLY A 629 19.36 24.62 -10.76
N ARG A 630 19.71 23.86 -9.72
CA ARG A 630 19.43 22.44 -9.63
C ARG A 630 18.13 22.11 -8.89
N MET A 631 17.44 23.13 -8.35
CA MET A 631 16.14 22.93 -7.71
C MET A 631 15.11 22.40 -8.71
N ARG A 632 14.33 21.44 -8.24
CA ARG A 632 13.29 20.76 -9.03
C ARG A 632 11.91 21.04 -8.42
N PRO A 633 10.81 20.81 -9.15
CA PRO A 633 9.45 21.00 -8.63
C PRO A 633 9.19 20.34 -7.28
N LYS A 634 9.82 19.18 -6.97
CA LYS A 634 9.71 18.53 -5.65
C LYS A 634 10.18 19.43 -4.49
N HIS A 635 11.12 20.36 -4.72
CA HIS A 635 11.49 21.35 -3.69
C HIS A 635 10.34 22.32 -3.42
N HIS A 636 9.60 22.74 -4.44
CA HIS A 636 8.39 23.54 -4.25
C HIS A 636 7.31 22.76 -3.51
N PHE A 637 7.12 21.46 -3.83
CA PHE A 637 6.08 20.64 -3.19
C PHE A 637 6.25 20.55 -1.68
N LEU A 638 7.47 20.58 -1.16
CA LEU A 638 7.73 20.63 0.29
C LEU A 638 7.11 21.87 0.97
N THR A 639 6.93 22.98 0.23
CA THR A 639 6.34 24.20 0.80
C THR A 639 4.86 24.08 1.15
N HIS A 640 4.20 23.01 0.72
CA HIS A 640 2.82 22.70 1.08
C HIS A 640 2.71 21.90 2.39
N THR A 641 3.81 21.36 2.92
CA THR A 641 3.82 20.46 4.09
C THR A 641 3.07 21.01 5.29
N ALA A 642 3.29 22.28 5.65
CA ALA A 642 2.60 22.90 6.79
C ALA A 642 1.08 22.97 6.57
N SER A 643 0.64 23.36 5.36
CA SER A 643 -0.77 23.37 5.00
C SER A 643 -1.38 21.96 5.00
N ASP A 644 -0.62 20.97 4.50
CA ASP A 644 -1.08 19.58 4.48
C ASP A 644 -1.23 19.00 5.89
N ILE A 645 -0.32 19.33 6.82
CA ILE A 645 -0.45 18.92 8.23
C ILE A 645 -1.67 19.59 8.88
N ILE A 646 -1.90 20.86 8.64
CA ILE A 646 -3.08 21.57 9.16
C ILE A 646 -4.36 20.92 8.62
N ASN A 647 -4.37 20.53 7.35
CA ASN A 647 -5.55 19.97 6.68
C ASN A 647 -5.79 18.50 7.06
N PHE A 648 -4.76 17.69 7.28
CA PHE A 648 -4.88 16.22 7.32
C PHE A 648 -4.19 15.57 8.50
N GLY A 649 -3.49 16.31 9.36
CA GLY A 649 -2.67 15.74 10.44
C GLY A 649 -1.25 15.37 9.98
N PRO A 650 -0.53 14.58 10.77
CA PRO A 650 0.87 14.21 10.50
C PRO A 650 1.09 13.58 9.12
N PRO A 651 2.24 13.84 8.45
CA PRO A 651 2.53 13.33 7.10
C PRO A 651 2.41 11.82 6.96
N ARG A 652 2.68 11.05 8.02
CA ARG A 652 2.54 9.58 8.04
C ARG A 652 1.11 9.10 7.72
N LEU A 653 0.10 9.95 7.86
CA LEU A 653 -1.30 9.60 7.60
C LEU A 653 -1.65 9.63 6.11
N PHE A 654 -0.87 10.38 5.31
CA PHE A 654 -1.13 10.54 3.88
C PHE A 654 0.06 10.21 2.95
N TRP A 655 1.22 9.77 3.50
CA TRP A 655 2.29 9.23 2.66
C TRP A 655 1.93 7.87 2.05
N CYS A 656 2.65 7.48 0.98
CA CYS A 656 2.29 6.31 0.17
C CYS A 656 2.96 5.00 0.59
N PHE A 657 3.77 4.96 1.67
CA PHE A 657 4.52 3.73 2.06
C PHE A 657 3.64 2.48 2.18
N GLY A 658 2.49 2.56 2.85
CA GLY A 658 1.58 1.42 3.02
C GLY A 658 0.97 0.97 1.69
N TYR A 659 0.63 1.91 0.82
CA TYR A 659 0.04 1.61 -0.49
C TYR A 659 1.04 1.00 -1.46
N GLU A 660 2.31 1.43 -1.42
CA GLU A 660 3.38 0.80 -2.20
C GLU A 660 3.57 -0.67 -1.82
N ALA A 661 3.44 -1.00 -0.55
CA ALA A 661 3.42 -2.39 -0.10
C ALA A 661 2.21 -3.16 -0.68
N LYS A 662 1.02 -2.52 -0.75
CA LYS A 662 -0.18 -3.10 -1.38
C LYS A 662 -0.01 -3.26 -2.90
N ASN A 663 0.66 -2.33 -3.57
CA ASN A 663 1.03 -2.43 -4.99
C ASN A 663 1.89 -3.68 -5.26
N GLN A 664 2.78 -4.06 -4.33
CA GLN A 664 3.56 -5.29 -4.47
C GLN A 664 2.69 -6.55 -4.37
N GLU A 665 1.58 -6.53 -3.63
CA GLU A 665 0.60 -7.63 -3.62
C GLU A 665 -0.10 -7.73 -4.98
N ALA A 666 -0.61 -6.61 -5.52
CA ALA A 666 -1.24 -6.56 -6.83
C ALA A 666 -0.29 -7.04 -7.94
N LYS A 667 0.97 -6.59 -7.91
CA LYS A 667 2.00 -7.03 -8.85
C LYS A 667 2.26 -8.52 -8.76
N ARG A 668 2.39 -9.07 -7.55
CA ARG A 668 2.59 -10.52 -7.35
C ARG A 668 1.39 -11.33 -7.85
N ALA A 669 0.18 -10.88 -7.55
CA ALA A 669 -1.05 -11.51 -8.00
C ALA A 669 -1.16 -11.51 -9.54
N ALA A 670 -0.83 -10.37 -10.18
CA ALA A 670 -0.80 -10.27 -11.64
C ALA A 670 0.27 -11.16 -12.28
N CYS A 671 1.49 -11.17 -11.74
CA CYS A 671 2.60 -12.02 -12.22
C CYS A 671 2.36 -13.51 -12.01
N ALA A 672 1.53 -13.89 -11.05
CA ALA A 672 1.12 -15.28 -10.82
C ALA A 672 0.03 -15.76 -11.80
N SER A 673 -0.58 -14.84 -12.56
CA SER A 673 -1.59 -15.16 -13.58
C SER A 673 -0.94 -15.75 -14.83
N ASN A 674 -1.77 -16.36 -15.68
CA ASN A 674 -1.36 -16.82 -17.02
C ASN A 674 -1.43 -15.70 -18.08
N PHE A 675 -1.60 -14.45 -17.67
CA PHE A 675 -1.75 -13.25 -18.50
C PHE A 675 -2.92 -13.26 -19.52
N LYS A 676 -3.85 -14.22 -19.46
CA LYS A 676 -5.06 -14.22 -20.31
C LYS A 676 -6.08 -13.18 -19.84
N ASP A 677 -6.31 -13.11 -18.53
CA ASP A 677 -7.15 -12.09 -17.88
C ASP A 677 -6.47 -11.67 -16.57
N VAL A 678 -5.46 -10.85 -16.74
CA VAL A 678 -4.54 -10.44 -15.66
C VAL A 678 -5.28 -9.70 -14.55
N ILE A 679 -6.25 -8.86 -14.91
CA ILE A 679 -6.98 -8.03 -13.93
C ILE A 679 -7.89 -8.90 -13.09
N LYS A 680 -8.69 -9.78 -13.75
CA LYS A 680 -9.56 -10.73 -13.04
C LYS A 680 -8.78 -11.61 -12.07
N SER A 681 -7.66 -12.16 -12.54
CA SER A 681 -6.80 -13.03 -11.71
C SER A 681 -6.21 -12.26 -10.53
N ALA A 682 -5.74 -11.03 -10.75
CA ALA A 682 -5.16 -10.21 -9.72
C ALA A 682 -6.18 -9.82 -8.63
N ILE A 683 -7.34 -9.29 -9.02
CA ILE A 683 -8.33 -8.85 -8.03
C ILE A 683 -8.93 -10.03 -7.25
N ARG A 684 -9.13 -11.18 -7.91
CA ARG A 684 -9.61 -12.39 -7.25
C ARG A 684 -8.60 -12.90 -6.22
N THR A 685 -7.32 -12.93 -6.58
CA THR A 685 -6.25 -13.30 -5.64
C THR A 685 -6.19 -12.35 -4.44
N MET A 686 -6.32 -11.05 -4.66
CA MET A 686 -6.31 -10.05 -3.59
C MET A 686 -7.55 -10.17 -2.69
N SER A 687 -8.73 -10.46 -3.25
CA SER A 687 -9.94 -10.73 -2.48
C SER A 687 -9.80 -11.96 -1.59
N LEU A 688 -9.26 -13.06 -2.12
CA LEU A 688 -8.98 -14.26 -1.34
C LEU A 688 -7.96 -14.02 -0.22
N GLN A 689 -6.93 -13.20 -0.48
CA GLN A 689 -5.94 -12.83 0.53
C GLN A 689 -6.56 -11.98 1.66
N ALA A 690 -7.45 -11.05 1.31
CA ALA A 690 -8.20 -10.26 2.30
C ALA A 690 -9.10 -11.15 3.18
N ALA A 691 -9.85 -12.06 2.55
CA ALA A 691 -10.71 -13.01 3.27
C ALA A 691 -9.89 -13.95 4.18
N LYS A 692 -8.73 -14.42 3.72
CA LYS A 692 -7.82 -15.21 4.54
C LYS A 692 -7.26 -14.42 5.73
N SER A 693 -6.95 -13.15 5.54
CA SER A 693 -6.51 -12.30 6.65
C SER A 693 -7.59 -12.16 7.72
N LEU A 694 -8.86 -12.01 7.32
CA LEU A 694 -9.99 -12.00 8.25
C LEU A 694 -10.21 -13.36 8.93
N HIS A 695 -9.98 -14.48 8.22
CA HIS A 695 -10.04 -15.81 8.81
C HIS A 695 -8.99 -16.02 9.91
N ASN A 696 -7.80 -15.48 9.73
CA ASN A 696 -6.70 -15.61 10.70
C ASN A 696 -6.85 -14.68 11.93
N ILE A 697 -7.75 -13.71 11.92
CA ILE A 697 -8.06 -12.83 13.05
C ILE A 697 -9.08 -13.49 14.00
N GLY A 698 -10.05 -14.23 13.48
CA GLY A 698 -11.08 -14.93 14.22
C GLY A 698 -10.72 -16.36 14.50
#